data_74392ab1670bfb3f03df3f3a51bb6828
#
_entry.id   74392ab1670bfb3f03df3f3a51bb6828
#
_cell.length_a   1.000
_cell.length_b   1.000
_cell.length_c   1.000
_cell.angle_alpha   90.00
_cell.angle_beta   90.00
_cell.angle_gamma   90.00
#
_symmetry.space_group_name_H-M   'P 1'
#
loop_
_entity.id
_entity.type
_entity.pdbx_description
1 polymer ?
#
loop_
_entity_poly.entity_id
_entity_poly.type
_entity_poly.pdbx_seq_one_letter_code
_entity_poly.pdbx_strand_id
1 'polypeptide(L)'
;MKENIKVDYEDLVEEEEDGFVVYEFRKNSKKIKLKANKKQPKTSIMINKKYERNNSNDKIDRNSFTRIITKKQNEYFNEFNTINTINENNIDIDNIEHIKDFRADCILYDKNNIAYTGKLFVKGDYMMNFFPELNDKAKLFFNDDYYIIPLLSISQCITNTNYFGQSKYCKEITLKDGRNFIFKFSPEAFEAFGELIEKFSFPKISKNYFNFTISNKQKSLINKKNIKIYNFFDEFKRQGIILNPNNTNNTNKEYRLIKNENFTLCESYPKKLIIPYNISDEQIRHSAEFRTKNRIPTLTYRHSKNNSCIWRSSQTKGGILYNSNEDDVELLTQIANHKKLYIYDARPYLNAVINKVKGAGYEHINNYQNIDMEIIFCGIPNIHQVRKSYFALLNTVSYETKIDKTLYSNITSSSWHEYIITLIKSSFQICERIYKQNANANVLIHCSDGWDRTSQLCSLSQILLDKYYRTLNGFICLIEKDWLSFGHQFRYRNGFYSKFDSPHHIISDNQFSPIFLQWLDAVFQLMIQNYESFEFNFELILLLAEELYSGKYGTFMFNNDKERELFEEDKTYSIWNYIKENEKNYINKIYNKDNNQSLTFNYKKIKLWEDYFYRFEKGYKVEQYFSLHDKKIFGLESEINKDKNIIEKMAKFIKKHCQNEEIEKLDEESKKIISKLNK
;
A
#
# COMPACT_ATOMS: atom_id res chain seq x y z
N MET A 1 -37.18 5.02 -12.94
CA MET A 1 -37.28 4.82 -11.48
C MET A 1 -36.39 3.66 -11.12
N LYS A 2 -35.19 3.92 -10.56
CA LYS A 2 -34.30 2.89 -10.05
C LYS A 2 -34.49 2.83 -8.55
N GLU A 3 -35.29 1.90 -8.08
CA GLU A 3 -35.41 1.62 -6.66
C GLU A 3 -34.09 0.99 -6.15
N ASN A 4 -33.48 1.66 -5.20
CA ASN A 4 -32.37 1.12 -4.43
C ASN A 4 -32.89 0.04 -3.49
N ILE A 5 -32.70 -1.22 -3.83
CA ILE A 5 -33.05 -2.33 -2.96
C ILE A 5 -31.94 -2.48 -1.93
N LYS A 6 -32.18 -2.00 -0.71
CA LYS A 6 -31.43 -2.43 0.48
C LYS A 6 -31.81 -3.88 0.76
N VAL A 7 -30.87 -4.79 0.69
CA VAL A 7 -31.02 -6.14 1.24
C VAL A 7 -30.55 -6.03 2.68
N ASP A 8 -31.46 -6.07 3.64
CA ASP A 8 -31.12 -6.15 5.04
C ASP A 8 -30.59 -7.57 5.33
N TYR A 9 -29.50 -7.67 6.05
CA TYR A 9 -28.81 -8.93 6.39
C TYR A 9 -29.61 -9.81 7.37
N GLU A 10 -30.72 -9.32 7.90
CA GLU A 10 -31.58 -10.03 8.87
C GLU A 10 -32.41 -11.15 8.23
N ASP A 11 -32.54 -11.20 6.91
CA ASP A 11 -33.33 -12.20 6.18
C ASP A 11 -32.51 -13.38 5.61
N LEU A 12 -31.29 -13.61 6.10
CA LEU A 12 -30.43 -14.68 5.60
C LEU A 12 -30.56 -15.90 6.52
N VAL A 13 -31.23 -16.94 6.03
CA VAL A 13 -31.31 -18.25 6.73
C VAL A 13 -30.26 -19.17 6.15
N GLU A 14 -29.43 -19.77 7.02
CA GLU A 14 -28.41 -20.75 6.69
C GLU A 14 -28.93 -22.14 7.09
N GLU A 15 -29.08 -23.05 6.13
CA GLU A 15 -29.46 -24.45 6.35
C GLU A 15 -28.37 -25.38 5.78
N GLU A 16 -28.14 -26.53 6.42
CA GLU A 16 -27.20 -27.53 5.93
C GLU A 16 -27.95 -28.68 5.26
N GLU A 17 -27.66 -28.93 3.97
CA GLU A 17 -28.17 -30.09 3.21
C GLU A 17 -27.01 -30.82 2.49
N ASP A 18 -26.90 -32.13 2.68
CA ASP A 18 -26.03 -33.06 1.93
C ASP A 18 -24.57 -32.58 1.68
N GLY A 19 -23.91 -32.04 2.73
CA GLY A 19 -22.53 -31.58 2.63
C GLY A 19 -22.34 -30.20 2.00
N PHE A 20 -23.42 -29.49 1.76
CA PHE A 20 -23.45 -28.10 1.28
C PHE A 20 -24.04 -27.20 2.38
N VAL A 21 -23.64 -25.94 2.36
CA VAL A 21 -24.29 -24.87 3.11
C VAL A 21 -25.25 -24.17 2.15
N VAL A 22 -26.54 -24.12 2.51
CA VAL A 22 -27.59 -23.51 1.71
C VAL A 22 -27.93 -22.15 2.30
N TYR A 23 -27.79 -21.10 1.50
CA TYR A 23 -28.20 -19.73 1.86
C TYR A 23 -29.54 -19.41 1.24
N GLU A 24 -30.53 -19.05 2.05
CA GLU A 24 -31.84 -18.62 1.61
C GLU A 24 -32.03 -17.13 1.84
N PHE A 25 -32.46 -16.39 0.82
CA PHE A 25 -32.81 -14.97 0.93
C PHE A 25 -33.99 -14.60 0.02
N ARG A 26 -34.64 -13.50 0.33
CA ARG A 26 -35.81 -13.02 -0.43
C ARG A 26 -35.47 -11.84 -1.33
N LYS A 27 -35.90 -11.89 -2.58
CA LYS A 27 -35.86 -10.78 -3.53
C LYS A 27 -37.22 -10.63 -4.18
N ASN A 28 -37.87 -9.47 -4.03
CA ASN A 28 -39.18 -9.19 -4.60
C ASN A 28 -40.22 -10.31 -4.33
N SER A 29 -40.37 -10.69 -3.06
CA SER A 29 -41.23 -11.79 -2.59
C SER A 29 -40.87 -13.20 -3.10
N LYS A 30 -39.82 -13.40 -3.84
CA LYS A 30 -39.34 -14.73 -4.26
C LYS A 30 -38.20 -15.20 -3.36
N LYS A 31 -38.34 -16.43 -2.85
CA LYS A 31 -37.26 -17.12 -2.12
C LYS A 31 -36.20 -17.60 -3.11
N ILE A 32 -34.93 -17.32 -2.84
CA ILE A 32 -33.78 -17.76 -3.62
C ILE A 32 -32.88 -18.59 -2.71
N LYS A 33 -32.58 -19.84 -3.11
CA LYS A 33 -31.66 -20.72 -2.38
C LYS A 33 -30.33 -20.84 -3.15
N LEU A 34 -29.20 -20.71 -2.44
CA LEU A 34 -27.89 -20.95 -2.98
C LEU A 34 -27.17 -22.04 -2.18
N LYS A 35 -26.56 -23.01 -2.86
CA LYS A 35 -25.78 -24.07 -2.23
C LYS A 35 -24.27 -23.81 -2.41
N ALA A 36 -23.48 -23.89 -1.35
CA ALA A 36 -22.02 -23.80 -1.39
C ALA A 36 -21.38 -25.05 -0.76
N ASN A 37 -20.27 -25.55 -1.35
CA ASN A 37 -19.63 -26.79 -0.89
C ASN A 37 -18.91 -26.61 0.45
N LYS A 38 -19.14 -27.51 1.40
CA LYS A 38 -18.62 -27.49 2.78
C LYS A 38 -17.09 -27.62 2.89
N LYS A 39 -16.37 -27.99 1.83
CA LYS A 39 -14.90 -28.18 1.82
C LYS A 39 -14.09 -26.90 1.62
N GLN A 40 -14.71 -25.75 1.42
CA GLN A 40 -14.01 -24.46 1.44
C GLN A 40 -13.90 -23.89 2.86
N PRO A 41 -12.78 -23.24 3.24
CA PRO A 41 -12.59 -22.75 4.60
C PRO A 41 -13.71 -21.79 4.99
N LYS A 42 -14.36 -22.07 6.10
CA LYS A 42 -15.37 -21.20 6.72
C LYS A 42 -14.73 -19.86 7.06
N THR A 43 -15.01 -18.84 6.29
CA THR A 43 -14.86 -17.46 6.75
C THR A 43 -16.01 -17.22 7.73
N SER A 44 -15.68 -17.12 9.01
CA SER A 44 -16.63 -16.95 10.10
C SER A 44 -17.56 -15.75 9.85
N ILE A 45 -18.82 -16.02 9.64
CA ILE A 45 -19.89 -15.03 9.76
C ILE A 45 -20.12 -14.84 11.25
N MET A 46 -19.51 -13.83 11.87
CA MET A 46 -19.89 -13.43 13.22
C MET A 46 -21.16 -12.58 13.16
N ILE A 47 -22.27 -13.16 13.62
CA ILE A 47 -23.49 -12.45 13.92
C ILE A 47 -23.27 -11.61 15.16
N ASN A 48 -23.54 -10.31 15.08
CA ASN A 48 -23.52 -9.39 16.23
C ASN A 48 -24.45 -9.86 17.35
N LYS A 49 -23.89 -10.47 18.39
CA LYS A 49 -24.57 -10.53 19.69
C LYS A 49 -24.28 -9.24 20.45
N LYS A 50 -25.33 -8.54 20.88
CA LYS A 50 -25.28 -7.42 21.83
C LYS A 50 -24.44 -7.84 23.04
N TYR A 51 -23.36 -7.10 23.33
CA TYR A 51 -22.65 -7.20 24.59
C TYR A 51 -23.32 -6.31 25.61
N GLU A 52 -23.92 -6.90 26.61
CA GLU A 52 -24.22 -6.25 27.89
C GLU A 52 -22.93 -6.07 28.68
N ARG A 53 -22.76 -4.88 29.22
CA ARG A 53 -21.63 -4.50 30.07
C ARG A 53 -21.69 -5.25 31.38
N ASN A 54 -20.67 -6.04 31.70
CA ASN A 54 -20.34 -6.38 33.06
C ASN A 54 -19.06 -5.65 33.48
N ASN A 55 -19.22 -4.82 34.49
CA ASN A 55 -18.14 -4.16 35.22
C ASN A 55 -17.40 -5.18 36.07
N SER A 56 -16.10 -5.35 35.86
CA SER A 56 -15.20 -5.80 36.91
C SER A 56 -13.90 -5.01 36.85
N ASN A 57 -13.60 -4.38 37.99
CA ASN A 57 -12.38 -3.65 38.24
C ASN A 57 -11.19 -4.58 38.32
N ASP A 58 -10.24 -4.43 37.40
CA ASP A 58 -8.86 -4.84 37.62
C ASP A 58 -7.91 -3.75 37.18
N LYS A 59 -7.15 -3.24 38.17
CA LYS A 59 -6.08 -2.26 37.98
C LYS A 59 -4.89 -2.96 37.30
N ILE A 60 -4.66 -2.69 36.04
CA ILE A 60 -3.45 -3.08 35.33
C ILE A 60 -2.58 -1.83 35.15
N ASP A 61 -1.35 -1.97 35.61
CA ASP A 61 -0.29 -0.98 35.54
C ASP A 61 0.04 -0.62 34.08
N ARG A 62 -0.09 0.66 33.73
CA ARG A 62 -0.01 1.13 32.35
C ARG A 62 1.27 1.94 32.18
N ASN A 63 2.27 1.34 31.59
CA ASN A 63 3.48 2.09 31.19
C ASN A 63 3.64 2.19 29.66
N SER A 64 3.58 3.39 29.24
CA SER A 64 4.29 4.20 28.24
C SER A 64 4.12 3.97 26.75
N PHE A 65 3.81 5.09 26.13
CA PHE A 65 3.82 5.40 24.71
C PHE A 65 4.95 6.32 24.32
N THR A 66 5.34 6.21 23.15
CA THR A 66 5.72 7.23 22.19
C THR A 66 7.14 7.17 21.71
N ARG A 67 7.20 7.20 20.42
CA ARG A 67 8.45 7.36 19.72
C ARG A 67 8.50 8.57 18.83
N ILE A 68 9.56 8.99 18.80
CA ILE A 68 10.35 10.05 18.28
C ILE A 68 10.77 9.83 16.86
N ILE A 69 10.72 10.89 16.17
CA ILE A 69 11.09 11.10 14.81
C ILE A 69 12.61 11.29 14.71
N THR A 70 13.22 10.59 13.78
CA THR A 70 14.66 10.39 13.62
C THR A 70 15.45 11.66 13.29
N LYS A 71 16.79 11.53 13.37
CA LYS A 71 17.85 12.49 13.05
C LYS A 71 17.64 13.32 11.77
N LYS A 72 16.83 12.84 10.82
CA LYS A 72 16.42 13.57 9.60
C LYS A 72 15.51 14.78 9.89
N GLN A 73 14.84 14.83 11.02
CA GLN A 73 14.02 15.98 11.40
C GLN A 73 14.84 17.08 12.07
N ASN A 74 16.00 16.75 12.65
CA ASN A 74 16.96 17.76 13.08
C ASN A 74 17.56 18.54 11.90
N GLU A 75 17.72 17.92 10.73
CA GLU A 75 18.06 18.63 9.50
C GLU A 75 16.92 19.59 9.08
N TYR A 76 15.68 19.18 9.25
CA TYR A 76 14.51 20.03 9.06
C TYR A 76 14.48 21.23 10.03
N PHE A 77 14.85 21.01 11.28
CA PHE A 77 14.88 22.08 12.30
C PHE A 77 16.03 23.08 12.11
N ASN A 78 17.23 22.59 11.77
CA ASN A 78 18.38 23.44 11.50
C ASN A 78 18.19 24.27 10.23
N GLU A 79 17.58 23.69 9.20
CA GLU A 79 17.14 24.42 8.02
C GLU A 79 16.01 25.39 8.32
N PHE A 80 15.14 25.07 9.27
CA PHE A 80 14.03 25.92 9.75
C PHE A 80 14.49 27.20 10.43
N ASN A 81 15.60 27.15 11.18
CA ASN A 81 16.19 28.32 11.82
C ASN A 81 16.99 29.22 10.86
N THR A 82 17.47 28.67 9.75
CA THR A 82 18.27 29.43 8.75
C THR A 82 17.39 30.26 7.80
N ILE A 83 16.07 29.96 7.70
CA ILE A 83 15.14 30.60 6.77
C ILE A 83 14.55 31.93 7.29
N ASN A 84 14.74 32.26 8.57
CA ASN A 84 14.23 33.52 9.13
C ASN A 84 14.93 34.79 8.63
N THR A 85 15.80 34.72 7.62
CA THR A 85 16.60 35.85 7.15
C THR A 85 16.55 36.15 5.65
N ILE A 86 15.58 35.62 4.89
CA ILE A 86 15.45 35.96 3.46
C ILE A 86 14.14 36.69 3.19
N ASN A 87 14.31 37.92 2.70
CA ASN A 87 13.36 38.97 2.42
C ASN A 87 12.14 38.59 1.60
N GLU A 88 10.99 39.11 2.04
CA GLU A 88 9.77 39.32 1.28
C GLU A 88 10.03 40.24 0.08
N ASN A 89 9.93 39.75 -1.14
CA ASN A 89 9.56 40.57 -2.29
C ASN A 89 8.98 39.73 -3.43
N ASN A 90 7.71 40.05 -3.73
CA ASN A 90 6.97 39.91 -4.98
C ASN A 90 6.83 38.52 -5.63
N ILE A 91 5.75 37.82 -5.26
CA ILE A 91 4.96 37.06 -6.24
C ILE A 91 3.48 37.25 -5.91
N ASP A 92 2.78 37.92 -6.78
CA ASP A 92 1.33 38.03 -6.83
C ASP A 92 0.73 36.67 -7.08
N ILE A 93 0.23 36.04 -6.03
CA ILE A 93 -0.62 34.84 -6.11
C ILE A 93 -1.90 35.23 -5.38
N ASP A 94 -2.81 35.86 -6.15
CA ASP A 94 -4.15 36.14 -5.70
C ASP A 94 -4.86 34.85 -5.26
N ASN A 95 -5.35 34.85 -4.01
CA ASN A 95 -6.23 33.87 -3.38
C ASN A 95 -5.65 32.55 -2.83
N ILE A 96 -4.41 32.50 -2.36
CA ILE A 96 -4.01 31.44 -1.44
C ILE A 96 -4.40 31.87 -0.02
N GLU A 97 -5.44 31.26 0.57
CA GLU A 97 -5.71 31.39 1.98
C GLU A 97 -4.57 30.74 2.77
N HIS A 98 -3.59 31.53 3.20
CA HIS A 98 -2.55 31.07 4.11
C HIS A 98 -3.15 30.75 5.47
N ILE A 99 -2.68 29.66 6.09
CA ILE A 99 -2.91 29.44 7.52
C ILE A 99 -2.28 30.60 8.25
N LYS A 100 -3.09 31.38 8.99
CA LYS A 100 -2.54 32.28 10.00
C LYS A 100 -1.76 31.45 11.00
N ASP A 101 -0.56 31.87 11.36
CA ASP A 101 0.23 31.21 12.41
C ASP A 101 -0.63 31.04 13.66
N PHE A 102 -0.84 29.79 14.07
CA PHE A 102 -1.53 29.44 15.30
C PHE A 102 -0.49 29.09 16.36
N ARG A 103 -0.62 29.68 17.53
CA ARG A 103 0.26 29.39 18.68
C ARG A 103 -0.60 29.28 19.93
N ALA A 104 -0.42 28.23 20.70
CA ALA A 104 -1.10 28.05 21.95
C ALA A 104 -0.25 27.28 22.97
N ASP A 105 -0.33 27.69 24.23
CA ASP A 105 0.09 26.84 25.34
C ASP A 105 -0.96 25.75 25.52
N CYS A 106 -0.52 24.51 25.67
CA CYS A 106 -1.42 23.39 25.83
C CYS A 106 -0.80 22.25 26.63
N ILE A 107 -1.64 21.30 27.02
CA ILE A 107 -1.21 20.07 27.67
C ILE A 107 -1.52 18.93 26.73
N LEU A 108 -0.50 18.16 26.33
CA LEU A 108 -0.65 16.91 25.62
C LEU A 108 -0.75 15.77 26.64
N TYR A 109 -1.77 14.96 26.52
CA TYR A 109 -1.89 13.70 27.26
C TYR A 109 -1.53 12.52 26.37
N ASP A 110 -0.66 11.67 26.87
CA ASP A 110 -0.41 10.38 26.24
C ASP A 110 -1.52 9.36 26.57
N LYS A 111 -1.45 8.17 25.97
CA LYS A 111 -2.43 7.10 26.24
C LYS A 111 -2.43 6.58 27.68
N ASN A 112 -1.37 6.85 28.45
CA ASN A 112 -1.29 6.51 29.88
C ASN A 112 -1.78 7.65 30.76
N ASN A 113 -2.36 8.71 30.16
CA ASN A 113 -2.79 9.92 30.83
C ASN A 113 -1.66 10.70 31.50
N ILE A 114 -0.41 10.55 31.04
CA ILE A 114 0.69 11.38 31.47
C ILE A 114 0.57 12.71 30.74
N ALA A 115 0.57 13.79 31.53
CA ALA A 115 0.45 15.17 31.02
C ALA A 115 1.83 15.76 30.70
N TYR A 116 1.94 16.35 29.52
CA TYR A 116 3.11 17.09 29.06
C TYR A 116 2.69 18.52 28.73
N THR A 117 3.12 19.49 29.53
CA THR A 117 2.94 20.90 29.19
C THR A 117 3.84 21.29 28.04
N GLY A 118 3.36 22.16 27.16
CA GLY A 118 4.14 22.60 26.02
C GLY A 118 3.44 23.64 25.16
N LYS A 119 4.06 23.94 24.04
CA LYS A 119 3.56 24.91 23.06
C LYS A 119 3.23 24.21 21.74
N LEU A 120 2.05 24.46 21.25
CA LEU A 120 1.60 23.99 19.95
C LEU A 120 1.70 25.12 18.92
N PHE A 121 2.34 24.81 17.80
CA PHE A 121 2.44 25.73 16.68
C PHE A 121 1.88 25.07 15.43
N VAL A 122 1.07 25.79 14.67
CA VAL A 122 0.70 25.44 13.31
C VAL A 122 1.13 26.58 12.42
N LYS A 123 1.91 26.28 11.39
CA LYS A 123 2.39 27.25 10.42
C LYS A 123 1.78 27.04 9.05
N GLY A 124 2.03 27.97 8.15
CA GLY A 124 1.58 27.94 6.75
C GLY A 124 2.09 26.77 5.90
N ASP A 125 2.90 25.88 6.46
CA ASP A 125 3.34 24.61 5.85
C ASP A 125 2.40 23.44 6.16
N TYR A 126 1.27 23.71 6.82
CA TYR A 126 0.26 22.70 7.20
C TYR A 126 0.78 21.60 8.13
N MET A 127 1.83 21.92 8.89
CA MET A 127 2.40 21.06 9.91
C MET A 127 2.04 21.58 11.30
N MET A 128 1.59 20.68 12.15
CA MET A 128 1.38 20.93 13.56
C MET A 128 2.60 20.44 14.35
N ASN A 129 3.22 21.34 15.12
CA ASN A 129 4.42 21.05 15.89
C ASN A 129 4.12 21.26 17.37
N PHE A 130 4.35 20.25 18.19
CA PHE A 130 4.24 20.34 19.63
C PHE A 130 5.63 20.33 20.25
N PHE A 131 5.95 21.36 21.01
CA PHE A 131 7.22 21.52 21.74
C PHE A 131 6.93 21.36 23.24
N PRO A 132 7.31 20.22 23.85
CA PRO A 132 7.12 20.02 25.29
C PRO A 132 8.02 20.92 26.10
N GLU A 133 7.59 21.33 27.26
CA GLU A 133 8.48 21.88 28.27
C GLU A 133 9.41 20.78 28.78
N LEU A 134 10.73 21.02 28.65
CA LEU A 134 11.75 20.03 28.93
C LEU A 134 11.85 19.79 30.44
N ASN A 135 11.20 18.78 30.93
CA ASN A 135 11.44 18.16 32.22
C ASN A 135 11.96 16.72 32.01
N ASP A 136 12.44 16.07 33.07
CA ASP A 136 13.02 14.74 32.97
C ASP A 136 12.02 13.69 32.42
N LYS A 137 10.74 13.88 32.65
CA LYS A 137 9.67 13.03 32.07
C LYS A 137 9.51 13.27 30.57
N ALA A 138 9.54 14.54 30.16
CA ALA A 138 9.45 14.89 28.73
C ALA A 138 10.67 14.42 27.96
N LYS A 139 11.89 14.54 28.52
CA LYS A 139 13.12 13.99 27.91
C LYS A 139 13.09 12.49 27.73
N LEU A 140 12.45 11.78 28.64
CA LEU A 140 12.26 10.31 28.49
C LEU A 140 11.22 9.97 27.45
N PHE A 141 10.28 10.86 27.16
CA PHE A 141 9.15 10.64 26.27
C PHE A 141 9.44 11.13 24.84
N PHE A 142 10.11 12.25 24.70
CA PHE A 142 10.49 12.83 23.43
C PHE A 142 12.01 12.70 23.29
N ASN A 143 12.53 11.91 22.35
CA ASN A 143 13.98 11.83 22.07
C ASN A 143 14.43 13.08 21.28
N ASP A 144 13.50 13.70 20.54
CA ASP A 144 13.65 15.00 19.93
C ASP A 144 12.75 15.99 20.68
N ASP A 145 13.16 17.24 20.72
CA ASP A 145 12.50 18.28 21.52
C ASP A 145 11.09 18.66 21.03
N TYR A 146 10.50 17.93 20.05
CA TYR A 146 9.20 18.28 19.48
C TYR A 146 8.51 17.13 18.72
N TYR A 147 7.22 17.31 18.45
CA TYR A 147 6.38 16.40 17.68
C TYR A 147 5.87 17.08 16.42
N ILE A 148 5.99 16.43 15.26
CA ILE A 148 5.44 16.94 14.00
C ILE A 148 4.28 16.06 13.53
N ILE A 149 3.14 16.69 13.29
CA ILE A 149 1.93 16.04 12.79
C ILE A 149 1.46 16.79 11.53
N PRO A 150 1.48 16.18 10.35
CA PRO A 150 0.86 16.77 9.17
C PRO A 150 -0.65 16.91 9.37
N LEU A 151 -1.23 18.08 9.10
CA LEU A 151 -2.67 18.30 9.28
C LEU A 151 -3.51 17.34 8.43
N LEU A 152 -3.06 17.01 7.22
CA LEU A 152 -3.74 16.05 6.33
C LEU A 152 -3.66 14.60 6.83
N SER A 153 -2.79 14.28 7.79
CA SER A 153 -2.77 12.96 8.42
C SER A 153 -3.88 12.76 9.46
N ILE A 154 -4.56 13.83 9.85
CA ILE A 154 -5.65 13.77 10.83
C ILE A 154 -6.89 13.14 10.18
N SER A 155 -7.42 12.10 10.79
CA SER A 155 -8.65 11.42 10.38
C SER A 155 -9.88 11.93 11.13
N GLN A 156 -9.68 12.38 12.38
CA GLN A 156 -10.76 12.84 13.24
C GLN A 156 -10.23 13.82 14.27
N CYS A 157 -11.03 14.85 14.57
CA CYS A 157 -10.84 15.74 15.71
C CYS A 157 -12.19 15.89 16.43
N ILE A 158 -12.27 15.43 17.66
CA ILE A 158 -13.50 15.47 18.45
C ILE A 158 -13.29 16.24 19.76
N THR A 159 -14.36 16.86 20.25
CA THR A 159 -14.37 17.41 21.61
C THR A 159 -14.56 16.27 22.59
N ASN A 160 -13.57 16.06 23.45
CA ASN A 160 -13.63 15.01 24.45
C ASN A 160 -14.06 15.61 25.80
N THR A 161 -15.33 15.37 26.17
CA THR A 161 -15.92 15.84 27.44
C THR A 161 -15.75 14.87 28.61
N ASN A 162 -15.31 13.63 28.32
CA ASN A 162 -15.31 12.53 29.29
C ASN A 162 -13.92 12.26 29.89
N TYR A 163 -12.87 12.88 29.37
CA TYR A 163 -11.53 12.70 29.89
C TYR A 163 -11.34 13.55 31.14
N PHE A 164 -10.98 12.94 32.26
CA PHE A 164 -10.70 13.56 33.55
C PHE A 164 -11.85 14.34 34.20
N GLY A 165 -13.08 13.99 33.92
CA GLY A 165 -14.26 14.38 34.75
C GLY A 165 -14.63 15.86 34.80
N GLN A 166 -13.83 16.80 34.29
CA GLN A 166 -14.09 18.24 34.46
C GLN A 166 -13.55 19.16 33.35
N SER A 167 -12.81 18.73 32.36
CA SER A 167 -12.23 19.66 31.39
C SER A 167 -13.04 19.71 30.08
N LYS A 168 -13.77 20.80 29.89
CA LYS A 168 -14.55 21.07 28.67
C LYS A 168 -13.68 21.40 27.44
N TYR A 169 -12.37 21.62 27.59
CA TYR A 169 -11.50 22.18 26.56
C TYR A 169 -10.45 21.20 26.07
N CYS A 170 -10.86 19.92 25.87
CA CYS A 170 -10.00 18.88 25.35
C CYS A 170 -10.39 18.52 23.91
N LYS A 171 -9.41 18.52 22.99
CA LYS A 171 -9.53 17.98 21.64
C LYS A 171 -8.80 16.66 21.55
N GLU A 172 -9.50 15.62 21.14
CA GLU A 172 -8.93 14.33 20.80
C GLU A 172 -8.72 14.25 19.29
N ILE A 173 -7.48 14.00 18.88
CA ILE A 173 -7.06 13.92 17.48
C ILE A 173 -6.65 12.50 17.19
N THR A 174 -7.33 11.86 16.24
CA THR A 174 -6.96 10.55 15.70
C THR A 174 -6.32 10.73 14.33
N LEU A 175 -5.17 10.11 14.11
CA LEU A 175 -4.50 10.10 12.82
C LEU A 175 -4.93 8.91 11.96
N LYS A 176 -4.73 9.01 10.64
CA LYS A 176 -5.03 7.96 9.66
C LYS A 176 -4.18 6.69 9.85
N ASP A 177 -3.04 6.81 10.49
CA ASP A 177 -2.17 5.69 10.87
C ASP A 177 -2.52 5.08 12.24
N GLY A 178 -3.60 5.53 12.87
CA GLY A 178 -4.15 5.00 14.13
C GLY A 178 -3.60 5.64 15.41
N ARG A 179 -2.65 6.57 15.33
CA ARG A 179 -2.20 7.32 16.50
C ARG A 179 -3.31 8.20 17.06
N ASN A 180 -3.32 8.38 18.38
CA ASN A 180 -4.28 9.22 19.06
C ASN A 180 -3.59 10.18 20.02
N PHE A 181 -4.01 11.44 20.03
CA PHE A 181 -3.48 12.52 20.87
C PHE A 181 -4.61 13.29 21.52
N ILE A 182 -4.46 13.66 22.78
CA ILE A 182 -5.42 14.49 23.49
C ILE A 182 -4.73 15.78 23.90
N PHE A 183 -5.21 16.91 23.39
CA PHE A 183 -4.71 18.24 23.70
C PHE A 183 -5.74 18.99 24.55
N LYS A 184 -5.30 19.56 25.67
CA LYS A 184 -6.09 20.46 26.49
C LYS A 184 -5.59 21.89 26.28
N PHE A 185 -6.52 22.78 25.98
CA PHE A 185 -6.27 24.19 25.68
C PHE A 185 -6.91 25.15 26.70
N SER A 186 -6.58 26.44 26.59
CA SER A 186 -7.44 27.51 27.13
C SER A 186 -8.76 27.59 26.34
N PRO A 187 -9.82 28.20 26.86
CA PRO A 187 -11.10 28.34 26.15
C PRO A 187 -10.95 28.98 24.77
N GLU A 188 -10.15 30.02 24.64
CA GLU A 188 -9.95 30.79 23.40
C GLU A 188 -9.16 29.96 22.37
N ALA A 189 -8.09 29.31 22.81
CA ALA A 189 -7.27 28.46 21.94
C ALA A 189 -8.01 27.20 21.47
N PHE A 190 -8.93 26.68 22.30
CA PHE A 190 -9.73 25.49 21.99
C PHE A 190 -10.64 25.69 20.77
N GLU A 191 -11.36 26.84 20.71
CA GLU A 191 -12.24 27.14 19.58
C GLU A 191 -11.41 27.41 18.30
N ALA A 192 -10.39 28.28 18.40
CA ALA A 192 -9.53 28.62 17.29
C ALA A 192 -8.80 27.40 16.71
N PHE A 193 -8.36 26.46 17.57
CA PHE A 193 -7.76 25.20 17.12
C PHE A 193 -8.77 24.29 16.41
N GLY A 194 -10.01 24.22 16.93
CA GLY A 194 -11.08 23.43 16.30
C GLY A 194 -11.38 23.90 14.88
N GLU A 195 -11.56 25.22 14.69
CA GLU A 195 -11.79 25.84 13.37
C GLU A 195 -10.63 25.60 12.41
N LEU A 196 -9.38 25.71 12.90
CA LEU A 196 -8.18 25.45 12.11
C LEU A 196 -8.13 24.01 11.61
N ILE A 197 -8.35 23.04 12.51
CA ILE A 197 -8.32 21.61 12.11
C ILE A 197 -9.46 21.31 11.14
N GLU A 198 -10.68 21.80 11.37
CA GLU A 198 -11.79 21.59 10.45
C GLU A 198 -11.50 22.13 9.05
N LYS A 199 -10.93 23.33 8.97
CA LYS A 199 -10.61 23.98 7.70
C LYS A 199 -9.50 23.30 6.94
N PHE A 200 -8.41 22.88 7.60
CA PHE A 200 -7.17 22.48 6.93
C PHE A 200 -6.88 20.97 6.95
N SER A 201 -7.45 20.22 7.88
CA SER A 201 -7.33 18.75 7.90
C SER A 201 -8.38 18.07 7.02
N PHE A 202 -9.51 18.73 6.78
CA PHE A 202 -10.62 18.23 5.98
C PHE A 202 -11.00 19.17 4.82
N PRO A 203 -10.03 19.63 4.01
CA PRO A 203 -10.30 20.60 2.96
C PRO A 203 -11.23 20.00 1.90
N LYS A 204 -12.14 20.82 1.36
CA LYS A 204 -12.88 20.49 0.13
C LYS A 204 -11.88 20.34 -1.01
N ILE A 205 -12.17 19.48 -1.99
CA ILE A 205 -11.35 19.38 -3.19
C ILE A 205 -11.30 20.75 -3.86
N SER A 206 -10.15 21.36 -3.84
CA SER A 206 -9.86 22.59 -4.54
C SER A 206 -8.37 22.59 -4.90
N LYS A 207 -7.93 23.52 -5.74
CA LYS A 207 -6.50 23.76 -5.98
C LYS A 207 -5.75 24.00 -4.63
N ASN A 208 -6.44 24.49 -3.63
CA ASN A 208 -5.90 24.73 -2.27
C ASN A 208 -5.58 23.42 -1.50
N TYR A 209 -6.12 22.28 -1.93
CA TYR A 209 -5.80 20.96 -1.35
C TYR A 209 -4.30 20.63 -1.42
N PHE A 210 -3.59 21.23 -2.37
CA PHE A 210 -2.17 20.99 -2.60
C PHE A 210 -1.24 22.06 -2.04
N ASN A 211 -1.77 23.08 -1.36
CA ASN A 211 -0.93 24.09 -0.74
C ASN A 211 0.07 23.51 0.26
N PHE A 212 -0.24 22.32 0.81
CA PHE A 212 0.65 21.58 1.67
C PHE A 212 1.87 21.03 0.93
N THR A 213 1.70 20.53 -0.30
CA THR A 213 2.79 20.01 -1.14
C THR A 213 3.63 21.14 -1.73
N ILE A 214 3.16 22.40 -1.61
CA ILE A 214 3.78 23.61 -2.16
C ILE A 214 4.30 24.48 -0.98
N SER A 215 4.97 23.91 0.00
CA SER A 215 5.60 24.72 1.03
C SER A 215 6.64 25.68 0.41
N ASN A 216 6.80 26.87 0.98
CA ASN A 216 7.69 27.92 0.45
C ASN A 216 9.12 27.45 0.16
N LYS A 217 9.59 26.42 0.87
CA LYS A 217 10.89 25.78 0.68
C LYS A 217 10.93 24.90 -0.57
N GLN A 218 9.79 24.32 -0.95
CA GLN A 218 9.64 23.46 -2.12
C GLN A 218 9.37 24.28 -3.40
N LYS A 219 9.02 25.57 -3.31
CA LYS A 219 8.87 26.44 -4.50
C LYS A 219 10.14 26.47 -5.37
N SER A 220 11.32 26.40 -4.78
CA SER A 220 12.57 26.25 -5.52
C SER A 220 12.73 24.85 -6.16
N LEU A 221 12.07 23.83 -5.61
CA LEU A 221 12.08 22.46 -6.12
C LEU A 221 10.97 22.23 -7.17
N ILE A 222 9.87 22.98 -7.13
CA ILE A 222 8.77 22.93 -8.12
C ILE A 222 9.25 23.37 -9.51
N ASN A 223 10.28 24.21 -9.61
CA ASN A 223 10.94 24.52 -10.88
C ASN A 223 11.69 23.30 -11.46
N LYS A 224 11.89 22.22 -10.70
CA LYS A 224 12.38 20.95 -11.21
C LYS A 224 11.16 20.11 -11.64
N LYS A 225 11.06 19.87 -12.93
CA LYS A 225 10.07 18.96 -13.51
C LYS A 225 10.08 17.63 -12.76
N ASN A 226 8.90 17.11 -12.41
CA ASN A 226 8.80 15.78 -11.78
C ASN A 226 9.48 14.71 -12.63
N ILE A 227 10.27 13.88 -11.98
CA ILE A 227 10.99 12.77 -12.63
C ILE A 227 9.94 11.76 -13.09
N LYS A 228 9.88 11.50 -14.39
CA LYS A 228 9.03 10.47 -14.98
C LYS A 228 9.84 9.19 -15.18
N ILE A 229 9.69 8.23 -14.30
CA ILE A 229 10.36 6.91 -14.38
C ILE A 229 9.53 5.96 -15.25
N TYR A 230 8.21 5.98 -15.10
CA TYR A 230 7.32 5.20 -15.95
C TYR A 230 7.09 5.91 -17.30
N ASN A 231 7.43 5.21 -18.37
CA ASN A 231 7.03 5.53 -19.73
C ASN A 231 6.30 4.32 -20.33
N PHE A 232 5.07 4.55 -20.78
CA PHE A 232 4.22 3.49 -21.32
C PHE A 232 4.87 2.72 -22.48
N PHE A 233 5.45 3.42 -23.47
CA PHE A 233 6.02 2.76 -24.63
C PHE A 233 7.32 2.00 -24.28
N ASP A 234 8.18 2.59 -23.46
CA ASP A 234 9.44 1.97 -23.04
C ASP A 234 9.18 0.72 -22.20
N GLU A 235 8.18 0.78 -21.31
CA GLU A 235 7.81 -0.35 -20.46
C GLU A 235 7.30 -1.55 -21.26
N PHE A 236 6.40 -1.32 -22.22
CA PHE A 236 5.89 -2.42 -23.04
C PHE A 236 6.89 -2.87 -24.12
N LYS A 237 7.73 -1.97 -24.62
CA LYS A 237 8.87 -2.33 -25.49
C LYS A 237 9.85 -3.26 -24.76
N ARG A 238 10.14 -3.01 -23.50
CA ARG A 238 10.95 -3.88 -22.63
C ARG A 238 10.36 -5.31 -22.53
N GLN A 239 9.04 -5.41 -22.52
CA GLN A 239 8.30 -6.68 -22.51
C GLN A 239 8.16 -7.30 -23.91
N GLY A 240 8.78 -6.72 -24.93
CA GLY A 240 8.75 -7.20 -26.31
C GLY A 240 7.52 -6.79 -27.11
N ILE A 241 6.78 -5.77 -26.66
CA ILE A 241 5.62 -5.22 -27.38
C ILE A 241 6.00 -3.86 -27.97
N ILE A 242 6.15 -3.82 -29.29
CA ILE A 242 6.47 -2.59 -30.00
C ILE A 242 5.16 -2.03 -30.57
N LEU A 243 4.75 -0.87 -30.07
CA LEU A 243 3.56 -0.14 -30.50
C LEU A 243 3.96 1.17 -31.19
N ASN A 244 3.30 1.47 -32.29
CA ASN A 244 3.47 2.76 -32.96
C ASN A 244 2.50 3.79 -32.36
N PRO A 245 2.98 4.93 -31.84
CA PRO A 245 2.12 5.97 -31.28
C PRO A 245 1.04 6.50 -32.25
N ASN A 246 1.31 6.46 -33.55
CA ASN A 246 0.43 7.01 -34.58
C ASN A 246 -0.49 5.96 -35.24
N ASN A 247 -0.47 4.70 -34.78
CA ASN A 247 -1.20 3.57 -35.36
C ASN A 247 -0.97 3.35 -36.90
N THR A 248 -0.05 4.08 -37.50
CA THR A 248 0.35 3.91 -38.88
C THR A 248 1.48 2.88 -38.94
N ASN A 249 1.29 1.79 -39.70
CA ASN A 249 2.27 0.72 -39.89
C ASN A 249 2.63 -0.05 -38.61
N ASN A 250 1.62 -0.57 -37.91
CA ASN A 250 1.85 -1.48 -36.81
C ASN A 250 2.48 -2.79 -37.33
N THR A 251 3.75 -3.01 -37.01
CA THR A 251 4.44 -4.28 -37.28
C THR A 251 3.98 -5.38 -36.32
N ASN A 252 3.36 -5.01 -35.20
CA ASN A 252 2.81 -5.95 -34.24
C ASN A 252 1.36 -6.28 -34.62
N LYS A 253 1.10 -7.52 -35.04
CA LYS A 253 -0.23 -8.03 -35.38
C LYS A 253 -0.95 -8.69 -34.19
N GLU A 254 -0.31 -8.73 -33.01
CA GLU A 254 -0.91 -9.35 -31.81
C GLU A 254 -1.67 -8.30 -30.96
N TYR A 255 -1.13 -7.08 -30.87
CA TYR A 255 -1.64 -6.05 -29.97
C TYR A 255 -1.78 -4.70 -30.68
N ARG A 256 -2.73 -3.92 -30.24
CA ARG A 256 -2.89 -2.51 -30.63
C ARG A 256 -3.08 -1.60 -29.43
N LEU A 257 -2.78 -0.33 -29.64
CA LEU A 257 -2.99 0.75 -28.71
C LEU A 257 -4.44 1.27 -28.81
N ILE A 258 -5.10 1.40 -27.64
CA ILE A 258 -6.31 2.22 -27.52
C ILE A 258 -5.95 3.52 -26.79
N LYS A 259 -6.46 4.62 -27.32
CA LYS A 259 -6.38 5.93 -26.71
C LYS A 259 -7.67 6.21 -25.92
N ASN A 260 -7.55 6.31 -24.61
CA ASN A 260 -8.60 6.75 -23.70
C ASN A 260 -8.48 8.26 -23.44
N GLU A 261 -8.36 9.03 -24.52
CA GLU A 261 -8.23 10.48 -24.44
C GLU A 261 -9.51 11.06 -23.83
N ASN A 262 -9.34 12.09 -22.99
CA ASN A 262 -10.43 12.68 -22.20
C ASN A 262 -11.16 11.69 -21.28
N PHE A 263 -10.61 10.49 -21.07
CA PHE A 263 -11.17 9.45 -20.18
C PHE A 263 -12.60 9.02 -20.51
N THR A 264 -12.98 9.09 -21.78
CA THR A 264 -14.35 8.82 -22.26
C THR A 264 -14.70 7.33 -22.28
N LEU A 265 -13.73 6.46 -22.58
CA LEU A 265 -13.94 5.01 -22.56
C LEU A 265 -14.05 4.50 -21.10
N CYS A 266 -13.14 4.90 -20.27
CA CYS A 266 -13.10 4.52 -18.85
C CYS A 266 -12.43 5.62 -18.03
N GLU A 267 -13.19 6.23 -17.12
CA GLU A 267 -12.75 7.37 -16.32
C GLU A 267 -11.55 7.06 -15.42
N SER A 268 -11.49 5.82 -14.92
CA SER A 268 -10.48 5.38 -13.94
C SER A 268 -9.31 4.62 -14.56
N TYR A 269 -9.26 4.49 -15.89
CA TYR A 269 -8.14 3.89 -16.60
C TYR A 269 -7.17 4.95 -17.15
N PRO A 270 -5.92 4.56 -17.44
CA PRO A 270 -4.94 5.48 -18.07
C PRO A 270 -5.35 5.87 -19.49
N LYS A 271 -4.73 6.92 -20.00
CA LYS A 271 -4.94 7.39 -21.38
C LYS A 271 -4.56 6.40 -22.47
N LYS A 272 -3.71 5.43 -22.15
CA LYS A 272 -3.20 4.44 -23.11
C LYS A 272 -3.43 3.05 -22.58
N LEU A 273 -4.04 2.20 -23.39
CA LEU A 273 -4.35 0.81 -23.07
C LEU A 273 -3.89 -0.11 -24.21
N ILE A 274 -3.56 -1.34 -23.88
CA ILE A 274 -3.20 -2.36 -24.86
C ILE A 274 -4.29 -3.43 -24.87
N ILE A 275 -4.75 -3.74 -26.07
CA ILE A 275 -5.74 -4.81 -26.33
C ILE A 275 -5.27 -5.70 -27.47
N PRO A 276 -5.93 -6.85 -27.71
CA PRO A 276 -5.69 -7.66 -28.91
C PRO A 276 -5.94 -6.85 -30.18
N TYR A 277 -5.13 -7.13 -31.23
CA TYR A 277 -5.14 -6.37 -32.48
C TYR A 277 -6.48 -6.41 -33.21
N ASN A 278 -7.12 -7.59 -33.26
CA ASN A 278 -8.32 -7.85 -34.10
C ASN A 278 -9.63 -7.30 -33.51
N ILE A 279 -9.62 -6.68 -32.32
CA ILE A 279 -10.82 -6.12 -31.68
C ILE A 279 -11.03 -4.68 -32.14
N SER A 280 -12.20 -4.33 -32.62
CA SER A 280 -12.56 -2.98 -33.06
C SER A 280 -12.85 -2.03 -31.88
N ASP A 281 -12.87 -0.71 -32.14
CA ASP A 281 -13.22 0.30 -31.12
C ASP A 281 -14.68 0.21 -30.69
N GLU A 282 -15.56 -0.26 -31.57
CA GLU A 282 -16.98 -0.48 -31.26
C GLU A 282 -17.14 -1.65 -30.30
N GLN A 283 -16.50 -2.78 -30.60
CA GLN A 283 -16.51 -3.95 -29.70
C GLN A 283 -15.96 -3.62 -28.31
N ILE A 284 -14.92 -2.78 -28.25
CA ILE A 284 -14.39 -2.31 -26.97
C ILE A 284 -15.40 -1.47 -26.20
N ARG A 285 -16.17 -0.59 -26.86
CA ARG A 285 -17.21 0.19 -26.17
C ARG A 285 -18.32 -0.71 -25.62
N HIS A 286 -18.77 -1.68 -26.38
CA HIS A 286 -19.80 -2.63 -25.95
C HIS A 286 -19.28 -3.52 -24.78
N SER A 287 -18.04 -4.02 -24.87
CA SER A 287 -17.42 -4.76 -23.75
C SER A 287 -17.30 -3.85 -22.50
N ALA A 288 -16.97 -2.57 -22.67
CA ALA A 288 -16.88 -1.63 -21.56
C ALA A 288 -18.23 -1.44 -20.84
N GLU A 289 -19.32 -1.37 -21.58
CA GLU A 289 -20.67 -1.29 -21.00
C GLU A 289 -21.04 -2.54 -20.18
N PHE A 290 -20.50 -3.69 -20.55
CA PHE A 290 -20.70 -4.96 -19.85
C PHE A 290 -19.80 -5.13 -18.62
N ARG A 291 -18.74 -4.32 -18.47
CA ARG A 291 -17.82 -4.36 -17.33
C ARG A 291 -18.14 -3.25 -16.30
N THR A 292 -18.02 -3.57 -15.02
CA THR A 292 -18.24 -2.59 -13.94
C THR A 292 -17.29 -1.41 -14.11
N LYS A 293 -17.81 -0.17 -14.00
CA LYS A 293 -17.02 1.06 -14.20
C LYS A 293 -16.33 1.14 -15.55
N ASN A 294 -16.83 0.43 -16.56
CA ASN A 294 -16.30 0.36 -17.92
C ASN A 294 -14.83 -0.11 -18.00
N ARG A 295 -14.38 -0.86 -17.00
CA ARG A 295 -12.98 -1.32 -16.91
C ARG A 295 -12.81 -2.63 -17.67
N ILE A 296 -12.56 -2.51 -18.98
CA ILE A 296 -12.36 -3.62 -19.92
C ILE A 296 -11.13 -4.47 -19.58
N PRO A 297 -11.08 -5.71 -20.05
CA PRO A 297 -9.85 -6.50 -20.08
C PRO A 297 -8.76 -5.78 -20.89
N THR A 298 -7.63 -5.49 -20.24
CA THR A 298 -6.48 -4.83 -20.87
C THR A 298 -5.17 -5.42 -20.36
N LEU A 299 -4.13 -5.40 -21.20
CA LEU A 299 -2.84 -5.99 -20.89
C LEU A 299 -2.10 -5.16 -19.83
N THR A 300 -1.53 -5.83 -18.82
CA THR A 300 -0.62 -5.22 -17.86
C THR A 300 0.80 -5.80 -17.91
N TYR A 301 0.96 -7.06 -18.30
CA TYR A 301 2.28 -7.70 -18.36
C TYR A 301 2.34 -8.80 -19.43
N ARG A 302 3.46 -8.89 -20.16
CA ARG A 302 3.80 -9.97 -21.08
C ARG A 302 5.14 -10.58 -20.68
N HIS A 303 5.15 -11.87 -20.44
CA HIS A 303 6.36 -12.59 -20.09
C HIS A 303 7.25 -12.82 -21.32
N SER A 304 8.48 -12.30 -21.27
CA SER A 304 9.40 -12.26 -22.43
C SER A 304 9.81 -13.63 -22.98
N LYS A 305 9.80 -14.72 -22.16
CA LYS A 305 10.28 -16.03 -22.58
C LYS A 305 9.25 -16.86 -23.34
N ASN A 306 7.96 -16.77 -23.03
CA ASN A 306 6.92 -17.62 -23.60
C ASN A 306 5.69 -16.87 -24.09
N ASN A 307 5.73 -15.54 -24.07
CA ASN A 307 4.64 -14.65 -24.50
C ASN A 307 3.31 -14.89 -23.77
N SER A 308 3.34 -15.48 -22.59
CA SER A 308 2.16 -15.56 -21.71
C SER A 308 1.89 -14.20 -21.09
N CYS A 309 0.62 -13.85 -20.94
CA CYS A 309 0.21 -12.51 -20.59
C CYS A 309 -0.61 -12.48 -19.31
N ILE A 310 -0.46 -11.40 -18.55
CA ILE A 310 -1.38 -11.02 -17.47
C ILE A 310 -2.23 -9.85 -17.95
N TRP A 311 -3.53 -10.06 -17.93
CA TRP A 311 -4.57 -9.09 -18.24
C TRP A 311 -5.30 -8.67 -16.96
N ARG A 312 -5.91 -7.51 -16.95
CA ARG A 312 -6.68 -7.03 -15.83
C ARG A 312 -7.98 -6.37 -16.24
N SER A 313 -9.02 -6.51 -15.41
CA SER A 313 -10.34 -5.90 -15.65
C SER A 313 -11.11 -5.68 -14.36
N SER A 314 -12.36 -5.25 -14.48
CA SER A 314 -13.40 -5.40 -13.47
C SER A 314 -14.28 -6.61 -13.74
N GLN A 315 -15.20 -6.91 -12.82
CA GLN A 315 -16.21 -7.95 -12.96
C GLN A 315 -17.20 -7.66 -14.10
N THR A 316 -17.82 -8.71 -14.64
CA THR A 316 -18.92 -8.62 -15.59
C THR A 316 -20.22 -8.13 -14.95
N LYS A 317 -21.16 -7.66 -15.78
CA LYS A 317 -22.55 -7.32 -15.39
C LYS A 317 -23.55 -8.43 -15.80
N GLY A 318 -23.13 -9.70 -15.76
CA GLY A 318 -23.95 -10.84 -16.15
C GLY A 318 -25.20 -11.07 -15.27
N GLY A 319 -25.11 -10.73 -14.00
CA GLY A 319 -26.20 -10.90 -13.05
C GLY A 319 -26.62 -12.36 -12.83
N ILE A 320 -27.80 -12.57 -12.20
CA ILE A 320 -28.35 -13.92 -11.93
C ILE A 320 -28.76 -14.63 -13.22
N LEU A 321 -29.18 -13.88 -14.22
CA LEU A 321 -29.61 -14.44 -15.50
C LEU A 321 -28.48 -14.85 -16.41
N TYR A 322 -27.23 -14.68 -15.95
CA TYR A 322 -26.01 -15.03 -16.72
C TYR A 322 -25.95 -14.35 -18.09
N ASN A 323 -26.41 -13.09 -18.16
CA ASN A 323 -26.34 -12.30 -19.39
C ASN A 323 -24.89 -12.32 -19.92
N SER A 324 -24.78 -12.42 -21.23
CA SER A 324 -23.51 -12.33 -21.96
C SER A 324 -23.49 -11.09 -22.84
N ASN A 325 -22.30 -10.74 -23.28
CA ASN A 325 -22.06 -9.72 -24.29
C ASN A 325 -21.12 -10.34 -25.33
N GLU A 326 -21.54 -10.41 -26.57
CA GLU A 326 -20.79 -11.08 -27.64
C GLU A 326 -19.43 -10.44 -27.88
N ASP A 327 -19.33 -9.13 -27.77
CA ASP A 327 -18.08 -8.40 -27.94
C ASP A 327 -17.11 -8.63 -26.77
N ASP A 328 -17.61 -8.82 -25.54
CA ASP A 328 -16.78 -9.23 -24.40
C ASP A 328 -16.32 -10.68 -24.54
N VAL A 329 -17.15 -11.57 -25.09
CA VAL A 329 -16.77 -12.95 -25.41
C VAL A 329 -15.67 -12.97 -26.48
N GLU A 330 -15.82 -12.18 -27.55
CA GLU A 330 -14.80 -12.08 -28.60
C GLU A 330 -13.50 -11.48 -28.05
N LEU A 331 -13.58 -10.46 -27.21
CA LEU A 331 -12.40 -9.89 -26.54
C LEU A 331 -11.65 -10.94 -25.72
N LEU A 332 -12.34 -11.78 -24.93
CA LEU A 332 -11.71 -12.85 -24.17
C LEU A 332 -11.17 -13.97 -25.07
N THR A 333 -11.82 -14.26 -26.20
CA THR A 333 -11.35 -15.20 -27.21
C THR A 333 -10.00 -14.75 -27.78
N GLN A 334 -9.89 -13.49 -28.15
CA GLN A 334 -8.64 -12.91 -28.64
C GLN A 334 -7.57 -12.82 -27.53
N ILE A 335 -7.94 -12.58 -26.28
CA ILE A 335 -7.03 -12.63 -25.13
C ILE A 335 -6.52 -14.05 -24.89
N ALA A 336 -7.37 -15.06 -25.02
CA ALA A 336 -6.96 -16.44 -24.89
C ALA A 336 -5.94 -16.82 -25.99
N ASN A 337 -6.12 -16.35 -27.22
CA ASN A 337 -5.20 -16.53 -28.34
C ASN A 337 -4.75 -18.00 -28.49
N HIS A 338 -5.70 -18.94 -28.57
CA HIS A 338 -5.51 -20.39 -28.62
C HIS A 338 -4.76 -21.00 -27.41
N LYS A 339 -4.60 -20.21 -26.32
CA LYS A 339 -4.04 -20.67 -25.05
C LYS A 339 -5.16 -20.87 -24.04
N LYS A 340 -4.90 -21.68 -23.02
CA LYS A 340 -5.81 -21.74 -21.87
C LYS A 340 -5.88 -20.38 -21.16
N LEU A 341 -7.08 -19.92 -20.88
CA LEU A 341 -7.32 -18.67 -20.15
C LEU A 341 -7.69 -18.97 -18.69
N TYR A 342 -6.81 -18.59 -17.77
CA TYR A 342 -7.12 -18.64 -16.34
C TYR A 342 -7.68 -17.30 -15.90
N ILE A 343 -8.90 -17.31 -15.34
CA ILE A 343 -9.49 -16.12 -14.71
C ILE A 343 -9.30 -16.21 -13.21
N TYR A 344 -8.52 -15.30 -12.65
CA TYR A 344 -8.34 -15.15 -11.21
C TYR A 344 -9.28 -14.08 -10.69
N ASP A 345 -10.42 -14.50 -10.15
CA ASP A 345 -11.29 -13.61 -9.38
C ASP A 345 -10.70 -13.44 -7.98
N ALA A 346 -10.20 -12.26 -7.69
CA ALA A 346 -9.54 -11.97 -6.42
C ALA A 346 -10.47 -12.15 -5.19
N ARG A 347 -11.78 -12.18 -5.39
CA ARG A 347 -12.79 -12.23 -4.32
C ARG A 347 -12.95 -13.64 -3.74
N PRO A 348 -13.46 -13.74 -2.50
CA PRO A 348 -14.11 -14.96 -2.04
C PRO A 348 -15.30 -15.32 -2.95
N TYR A 349 -15.52 -16.59 -3.22
CA TYR A 349 -16.61 -17.08 -4.07
C TYR A 349 -17.99 -16.52 -3.67
N LEU A 350 -18.28 -16.54 -2.37
CA LEU A 350 -19.55 -16.03 -1.85
C LEU A 350 -19.77 -14.55 -2.21
N ASN A 351 -18.75 -13.72 -2.10
CA ASN A 351 -18.84 -12.31 -2.46
C ASN A 351 -19.12 -12.10 -3.95
N ALA A 352 -18.55 -12.95 -4.82
CA ALA A 352 -18.81 -12.93 -6.25
C ALA A 352 -20.25 -13.33 -6.56
N VAL A 353 -20.79 -14.33 -5.85
CA VAL A 353 -22.20 -14.76 -5.97
C VAL A 353 -23.16 -13.68 -5.48
N ILE A 354 -22.89 -13.04 -4.35
CA ILE A 354 -23.71 -11.92 -3.84
C ILE A 354 -23.75 -10.77 -4.87
N ASN A 355 -22.65 -10.50 -5.56
CA ASN A 355 -22.64 -9.49 -6.60
C ASN A 355 -23.50 -9.86 -7.82
N LYS A 356 -23.70 -11.15 -8.13
CA LYS A 356 -24.68 -11.57 -9.16
C LYS A 356 -26.09 -11.14 -8.83
N VAL A 357 -26.48 -11.25 -7.57
CA VAL A 357 -27.80 -10.77 -7.11
C VAL A 357 -27.99 -9.27 -7.35
N LYS A 358 -26.88 -8.51 -7.30
CA LYS A 358 -26.86 -7.06 -7.56
C LYS A 358 -26.74 -6.70 -9.05
N GLY A 359 -26.82 -7.68 -9.95
CA GLY A 359 -26.71 -7.47 -11.41
C GLY A 359 -25.27 -7.42 -11.94
N ALA A 360 -24.27 -7.78 -11.12
CA ALA A 360 -22.88 -7.92 -11.50
C ALA A 360 -22.46 -9.42 -11.50
N GLY A 361 -21.22 -9.78 -11.20
CA GLY A 361 -20.87 -11.18 -11.00
C GLY A 361 -19.46 -11.55 -11.50
N TYR A 362 -19.39 -12.64 -12.21
CA TYR A 362 -18.18 -13.18 -12.83
C TYR A 362 -18.55 -13.90 -14.11
N GLU A 363 -17.61 -14.25 -14.94
CA GLU A 363 -17.79 -14.92 -16.21
C GLU A 363 -18.51 -16.27 -15.98
N HIS A 364 -19.50 -16.55 -16.83
CA HIS A 364 -20.18 -17.85 -16.81
C HIS A 364 -19.62 -18.72 -17.94
N ILE A 365 -18.94 -19.81 -17.62
CA ILE A 365 -18.16 -20.63 -18.57
C ILE A 365 -19.00 -21.02 -19.80
N ASN A 366 -20.29 -21.31 -19.62
CA ASN A 366 -21.16 -21.68 -20.74
C ASN A 366 -21.34 -20.57 -21.78
N ASN A 367 -21.07 -19.31 -21.44
CA ASN A 367 -21.15 -18.20 -22.38
C ASN A 367 -19.86 -18.06 -23.22
N TYR A 368 -18.78 -18.80 -22.87
CA TYR A 368 -17.45 -18.72 -23.49
C TYR A 368 -17.00 -20.09 -24.03
N GLN A 369 -17.89 -20.80 -24.74
CA GLN A 369 -17.68 -22.20 -25.18
C GLN A 369 -16.49 -22.40 -26.09
N ASN A 370 -16.03 -21.36 -26.78
CA ASN A 370 -14.90 -21.41 -27.69
C ASN A 370 -13.54 -21.21 -26.99
N ILE A 371 -13.53 -21.04 -25.66
CA ILE A 371 -12.32 -20.76 -24.88
C ILE A 371 -12.10 -21.89 -23.87
N ASP A 372 -10.92 -22.52 -23.89
CA ASP A 372 -10.49 -23.33 -22.75
C ASP A 372 -10.21 -22.42 -21.56
N MET A 373 -11.17 -22.35 -20.63
CA MET A 373 -11.18 -21.38 -19.55
C MET A 373 -11.40 -22.03 -18.19
N GLU A 374 -10.70 -21.51 -17.18
CA GLU A 374 -10.84 -21.91 -15.77
C GLU A 374 -10.94 -20.69 -14.87
N ILE A 375 -11.91 -20.68 -13.97
CA ILE A 375 -12.11 -19.58 -13.01
C ILE A 375 -11.65 -20.01 -11.61
N ILE A 376 -10.78 -19.22 -11.01
CA ILE A 376 -10.18 -19.45 -9.70
C ILE A 376 -10.51 -18.28 -8.77
N PHE A 377 -11.14 -18.59 -7.63
CA PHE A 377 -11.45 -17.59 -6.62
C PHE A 377 -10.33 -17.54 -5.57
N CYS A 378 -9.69 -16.38 -5.41
CA CYS A 378 -8.52 -16.23 -4.54
C CYS A 378 -8.88 -16.10 -3.06
N GLY A 379 -10.10 -15.75 -2.71
CA GLY A 379 -10.51 -15.58 -1.32
C GLY A 379 -9.99 -14.31 -0.63
N ILE A 380 -9.50 -13.32 -1.37
CA ILE A 380 -8.94 -12.10 -0.80
C ILE A 380 -10.08 -11.22 -0.26
N PRO A 381 -9.98 -10.75 1.01
CA PRO A 381 -11.03 -9.97 1.66
C PRO A 381 -11.27 -8.63 0.98
N ASN A 382 -12.44 -8.04 1.24
CA ASN A 382 -12.77 -6.71 0.74
C ASN A 382 -12.15 -5.60 1.60
N ILE A 383 -12.28 -4.36 1.15
CA ILE A 383 -11.72 -3.18 1.82
C ILE A 383 -12.19 -3.04 3.28
N HIS A 384 -13.41 -3.44 3.61
CA HIS A 384 -13.95 -3.34 4.96
C HIS A 384 -13.32 -4.35 5.92
N GLN A 385 -13.10 -5.58 5.45
CA GLN A 385 -12.43 -6.62 6.23
C GLN A 385 -10.95 -6.29 6.43
N VAL A 386 -10.27 -5.79 5.39
CA VAL A 386 -8.87 -5.35 5.49
C VAL A 386 -8.73 -4.21 6.49
N ARG A 387 -9.61 -3.20 6.44
CA ARG A 387 -9.64 -2.12 7.42
C ARG A 387 -9.84 -2.63 8.85
N LYS A 388 -10.84 -3.51 9.05
CA LYS A 388 -11.11 -4.10 10.36
C LYS A 388 -9.89 -4.86 10.91
N SER A 389 -9.26 -5.66 10.07
CA SER A 389 -8.05 -6.41 10.39
C SER A 389 -6.89 -5.48 10.78
N TYR A 390 -6.69 -4.40 10.04
CA TYR A 390 -5.67 -3.38 10.32
C TYR A 390 -5.85 -2.73 11.69
N PHE A 391 -7.06 -2.26 11.99
CA PHE A 391 -7.32 -1.66 13.30
C PHE A 391 -7.25 -2.66 14.45
N ALA A 392 -7.64 -3.91 14.23
CA ALA A 392 -7.46 -4.97 15.23
C ALA A 392 -5.97 -5.22 15.51
N LEU A 393 -5.13 -5.23 14.47
CA LEU A 393 -3.69 -5.34 14.63
C LEU A 393 -3.10 -4.13 15.35
N LEU A 394 -3.45 -2.90 14.94
CA LEU A 394 -2.98 -1.68 15.60
C LEU A 394 -3.35 -1.67 17.09
N ASN A 395 -4.59 -2.03 17.43
CA ASN A 395 -5.00 -2.12 18.82
C ASN A 395 -4.17 -3.14 19.59
N THR A 396 -3.89 -4.30 19.01
CA THR A 396 -3.05 -5.32 19.63
C THR A 396 -1.65 -4.81 19.94
N VAL A 397 -0.96 -4.27 18.93
CA VAL A 397 0.43 -3.79 19.10
C VAL A 397 0.52 -2.55 19.98
N SER A 398 -0.57 -1.77 20.07
CA SER A 398 -0.61 -0.56 20.91
C SER A 398 -0.79 -0.84 22.40
N TYR A 399 -1.36 -1.96 22.79
CA TYR A 399 -1.67 -2.28 24.19
C TYR A 399 -0.67 -3.25 24.82
N GLU A 400 0.05 -4.02 24.03
CA GLU A 400 0.93 -5.07 24.54
C GLU A 400 2.39 -4.66 24.47
N THR A 401 2.97 -4.32 25.61
CA THR A 401 4.40 -3.92 25.74
C THR A 401 5.35 -5.12 25.85
N LYS A 402 4.83 -6.33 26.00
CA LYS A 402 5.64 -7.55 26.14
C LYS A 402 5.38 -8.48 24.95
N ILE A 403 6.47 -8.86 24.28
CA ILE A 403 6.44 -9.92 23.27
C ILE A 403 6.29 -11.26 24.01
N ASP A 404 5.07 -11.68 24.21
CA ASP A 404 4.73 -12.96 24.81
C ASP A 404 3.82 -13.80 23.88
N LYS A 405 3.40 -14.96 24.35
CA LYS A 405 2.51 -15.85 23.57
C LYS A 405 1.15 -15.23 23.29
N THR A 406 0.70 -14.31 24.14
CA THR A 406 -0.59 -13.61 24.01
C THR A 406 -0.56 -12.63 22.84
N LEU A 407 0.54 -11.90 22.67
CA LEU A 407 0.75 -11.00 21.53
C LEU A 407 0.65 -11.76 20.20
N TYR A 408 1.34 -12.90 20.06
CA TYR A 408 1.26 -13.71 18.84
C TYR A 408 -0.16 -14.23 18.56
N SER A 409 -0.88 -14.65 19.61
CA SER A 409 -2.28 -15.07 19.49
C SER A 409 -3.17 -13.91 18.99
N ASN A 410 -2.99 -12.72 19.54
CA ASN A 410 -3.78 -11.54 19.20
C ASN A 410 -3.43 -11.01 17.79
N ILE A 411 -2.15 -11.04 17.40
CA ILE A 411 -1.75 -10.74 16.00
C ILE A 411 -2.44 -11.73 15.05
N THR A 412 -2.46 -13.01 15.37
CA THR A 412 -3.14 -14.03 14.56
C THR A 412 -4.64 -13.78 14.48
N SER A 413 -5.29 -13.40 15.59
CA SER A 413 -6.73 -13.13 15.64
C SER A 413 -7.13 -11.88 14.83
N SER A 414 -6.19 -10.97 14.53
CA SER A 414 -6.41 -9.84 13.64
C SER A 414 -6.66 -10.24 12.17
N SER A 415 -6.24 -11.44 11.78
CA SER A 415 -6.23 -11.97 10.40
C SER A 415 -5.34 -11.19 9.41
N TRP A 416 -4.54 -10.23 9.85
CA TRP A 416 -3.69 -9.42 8.95
C TRP A 416 -2.69 -10.28 8.18
N HIS A 417 -1.96 -11.14 8.90
CA HIS A 417 -0.99 -12.06 8.29
C HIS A 417 -1.65 -13.10 7.39
N GLU A 418 -2.82 -13.62 7.75
CA GLU A 418 -3.59 -14.56 6.93
C GLU A 418 -3.94 -13.94 5.57
N TYR A 419 -4.36 -12.68 5.56
CA TYR A 419 -4.69 -11.95 4.33
C TYR A 419 -3.45 -11.70 3.46
N ILE A 420 -2.30 -11.40 4.06
CA ILE A 420 -1.03 -11.26 3.33
C ILE A 420 -0.59 -12.61 2.74
N ILE A 421 -0.68 -13.69 3.50
CA ILE A 421 -0.39 -15.05 3.02
C ILE A 421 -1.27 -15.39 1.82
N THR A 422 -2.55 -15.06 1.88
CA THR A 422 -3.51 -15.31 0.79
C THR A 422 -3.13 -14.54 -0.47
N LEU A 423 -2.73 -13.27 -0.35
CA LEU A 423 -2.23 -12.47 -1.47
C LEU A 423 -1.00 -13.09 -2.12
N ILE A 424 0.01 -13.42 -1.31
CA ILE A 424 1.28 -13.97 -1.80
C ILE A 424 1.05 -15.34 -2.45
N LYS A 425 0.29 -16.25 -1.82
CA LYS A 425 -0.04 -17.57 -2.38
C LYS A 425 -0.75 -17.47 -3.72
N SER A 426 -1.75 -16.59 -3.84
CA SER A 426 -2.48 -16.37 -5.09
C SER A 426 -1.56 -15.84 -6.19
N SER A 427 -0.63 -14.94 -5.84
CA SER A 427 0.36 -14.42 -6.79
C SER A 427 1.33 -15.50 -7.27
N PHE A 428 1.78 -16.41 -6.41
CA PHE A 428 2.59 -17.58 -6.81
C PHE A 428 1.81 -18.50 -7.75
N GLN A 429 0.54 -18.77 -7.47
CA GLN A 429 -0.31 -19.59 -8.36
C GLN A 429 -0.45 -18.95 -9.75
N ILE A 430 -0.64 -17.63 -9.83
CA ILE A 430 -0.65 -16.89 -11.10
C ILE A 430 0.68 -17.05 -11.83
N CYS A 431 1.81 -16.89 -11.12
CA CYS A 431 3.13 -17.06 -11.70
C CYS A 431 3.36 -18.46 -12.26
N GLU A 432 2.91 -19.50 -11.55
CA GLU A 432 2.99 -20.88 -12.02
C GLU A 432 2.26 -21.09 -13.36
N ARG A 433 1.12 -20.41 -13.58
CA ARG A 433 0.41 -20.47 -14.87
C ARG A 433 1.18 -19.79 -16.01
N ILE A 434 1.97 -18.77 -15.67
CA ILE A 434 2.73 -17.97 -16.64
C ILE A 434 4.06 -18.64 -17.03
N TYR A 435 4.85 -19.18 -16.07
CA TYR A 435 6.24 -19.55 -16.35
C TYR A 435 6.53 -21.07 -16.36
N LYS A 436 5.59 -21.94 -15.98
CA LYS A 436 5.82 -23.40 -16.03
C LYS A 436 6.26 -23.82 -17.43
N GLN A 437 7.27 -24.69 -17.52
CA GLN A 437 7.66 -25.32 -18.79
C GLN A 437 6.41 -25.95 -19.42
N ASN A 438 6.11 -25.57 -20.66
CA ASN A 438 4.87 -25.90 -21.37
C ASN A 438 3.61 -25.12 -20.88
N ALA A 439 3.74 -24.07 -20.06
CA ALA A 439 2.62 -23.19 -19.77
C ALA A 439 2.23 -22.41 -21.03
N ASN A 440 1.23 -22.92 -21.74
CA ASN A 440 0.58 -22.23 -22.85
C ASN A 440 -0.71 -21.60 -22.32
N ALA A 441 -0.58 -20.56 -21.49
CA ALA A 441 -1.70 -19.96 -20.80
C ALA A 441 -1.59 -18.44 -20.74
N ASN A 442 -2.74 -17.79 -20.76
CA ASN A 442 -2.90 -16.38 -20.39
C ASN A 442 -3.71 -16.28 -19.09
N VAL A 443 -3.53 -15.19 -18.37
CA VAL A 443 -4.22 -14.96 -17.10
C VAL A 443 -4.97 -13.64 -17.15
N LEU A 444 -6.24 -13.64 -16.77
CA LEU A 444 -7.05 -12.44 -16.52
C LEU A 444 -7.28 -12.33 -15.02
N ILE A 445 -6.95 -11.19 -14.44
CA ILE A 445 -7.15 -10.90 -13.02
C ILE A 445 -8.22 -9.82 -12.87
N HIS A 446 -9.24 -10.10 -12.09
CA HIS A 446 -10.26 -9.11 -11.74
C HIS A 446 -10.73 -9.22 -10.30
N CYS A 447 -11.49 -8.23 -9.86
CA CYS A 447 -12.28 -8.24 -8.62
C CYS A 447 -13.63 -7.57 -8.90
N SER A 448 -14.22 -6.82 -7.97
CA SER A 448 -15.46 -6.08 -8.27
C SER A 448 -15.19 -4.94 -9.26
N ASP A 449 -14.34 -3.98 -8.88
CA ASP A 449 -14.06 -2.79 -9.69
C ASP A 449 -12.69 -2.82 -10.39
N GLY A 450 -11.81 -3.77 -10.07
CA GLY A 450 -10.52 -3.94 -10.74
C GLY A 450 -9.41 -2.95 -10.32
N TRP A 451 -9.53 -2.26 -9.19
CA TRP A 451 -8.55 -1.26 -8.74
C TRP A 451 -7.91 -1.48 -7.35
N ASP A 452 -8.44 -2.39 -6.51
CA ASP A 452 -7.86 -2.74 -5.20
C ASP A 452 -7.12 -4.08 -5.29
N ARG A 453 -7.80 -5.19 -5.05
CA ARG A 453 -7.26 -6.56 -5.05
C ARG A 453 -6.60 -6.94 -6.38
N THR A 454 -7.15 -6.46 -7.49
CA THR A 454 -6.57 -6.65 -8.83
C THR A 454 -5.19 -6.01 -8.93
N SER A 455 -5.02 -4.77 -8.43
CA SER A 455 -3.71 -4.11 -8.39
C SER A 455 -2.72 -4.85 -7.51
N GLN A 456 -3.15 -5.36 -6.35
CA GLN A 456 -2.32 -6.18 -5.46
C GLN A 456 -1.79 -7.42 -6.17
N LEU A 457 -2.66 -8.22 -6.81
CA LEU A 457 -2.27 -9.45 -7.49
C LEU A 457 -1.42 -9.19 -8.73
N CYS A 458 -1.82 -8.22 -9.58
CA CYS A 458 -1.06 -7.88 -10.80
C CYS A 458 0.37 -7.47 -10.46
N SER A 459 0.55 -6.58 -9.48
CA SER A 459 1.86 -6.05 -9.14
C SER A 459 2.73 -7.08 -8.39
N LEU A 460 2.17 -7.86 -7.44
CA LEU A 460 2.94 -8.92 -6.77
C LEU A 460 3.38 -10.01 -7.76
N SER A 461 2.51 -10.43 -8.67
CA SER A 461 2.86 -11.43 -9.69
C SER A 461 4.00 -10.94 -10.58
N GLN A 462 4.02 -9.66 -10.95
CA GLN A 462 5.09 -9.08 -11.75
C GLN A 462 6.42 -8.99 -10.98
N ILE A 463 6.41 -8.66 -9.67
CA ILE A 463 7.61 -8.72 -8.82
C ILE A 463 8.20 -10.14 -8.78
N LEU A 464 7.34 -11.17 -8.72
CA LEU A 464 7.77 -12.56 -8.72
C LEU A 464 8.34 -13.01 -10.06
N LEU A 465 7.72 -12.58 -11.19
CA LEU A 465 8.05 -13.00 -12.53
C LEU A 465 9.26 -12.30 -13.15
N ASP A 466 9.45 -11.00 -12.82
CA ASP A 466 10.37 -10.12 -13.54
C ASP A 466 11.32 -9.39 -12.58
N LYS A 467 12.61 -9.67 -12.72
CA LYS A 467 13.68 -9.04 -11.92
C LYS A 467 13.70 -7.52 -12.04
N TYR A 468 13.28 -6.96 -13.18
CA TYR A 468 13.26 -5.53 -13.38
C TYR A 468 12.43 -4.83 -12.30
N TYR A 469 11.28 -5.39 -11.91
CA TYR A 469 10.44 -4.81 -10.87
C TYR A 469 11.01 -4.95 -9.44
N ARG A 470 12.13 -5.65 -9.29
CA ARG A 470 12.90 -5.70 -8.04
C ARG A 470 14.06 -4.71 -8.00
N THR A 471 14.29 -3.99 -9.11
CA THR A 471 15.17 -2.80 -9.10
C THR A 471 14.43 -1.58 -8.58
N LEU A 472 15.15 -0.57 -8.10
CA LEU A 472 14.53 0.68 -7.60
C LEU A 472 13.67 1.36 -8.67
N ASN A 473 14.19 1.53 -9.87
CA ASN A 473 13.43 2.14 -10.98
C ASN A 473 12.26 1.27 -11.43
N GLY A 474 12.46 -0.05 -11.49
CA GLY A 474 11.43 -1.00 -11.86
C GLY A 474 10.28 -1.04 -10.85
N PHE A 475 10.58 -0.95 -9.56
CA PHE A 475 9.58 -0.90 -8.50
C PHE A 475 8.73 0.38 -8.57
N ILE A 476 9.36 1.53 -8.78
CA ILE A 476 8.66 2.80 -9.01
C ILE A 476 7.80 2.71 -10.27
N CYS A 477 8.35 2.20 -11.38
CA CYS A 477 7.62 1.98 -12.62
C CYS A 477 6.37 1.10 -12.42
N LEU A 478 6.49 0.03 -11.64
CA LEU A 478 5.38 -0.87 -11.32
C LEU A 478 4.27 -0.17 -10.52
N ILE A 479 4.64 0.64 -9.53
CA ILE A 479 3.66 1.41 -8.74
C ILE A 479 2.97 2.44 -9.63
N GLU A 480 3.72 3.18 -10.45
CA GLU A 480 3.16 4.14 -11.42
C GLU A 480 2.18 3.46 -12.37
N LYS A 481 2.53 2.31 -12.93
CA LYS A 481 1.70 1.58 -13.89
C LYS A 481 0.47 0.96 -13.23
N ASP A 482 0.67 0.00 -12.32
CA ASP A 482 -0.40 -0.90 -11.85
C ASP A 482 -1.25 -0.34 -10.71
N TRP A 483 -0.76 0.70 -10.02
CA TRP A 483 -1.48 1.33 -8.93
C TRP A 483 -2.01 2.70 -9.34
N LEU A 484 -1.12 3.61 -9.70
CA LEU A 484 -1.47 4.99 -9.96
C LEU A 484 -2.25 5.15 -11.27
N SER A 485 -1.65 4.76 -12.41
CA SER A 485 -2.31 4.92 -13.72
C SER A 485 -3.52 4.01 -13.88
N PHE A 486 -3.48 2.78 -13.38
CA PHE A 486 -4.66 1.90 -13.37
C PHE A 486 -5.70 2.24 -12.29
N GLY A 487 -5.57 3.39 -11.62
CA GLY A 487 -6.64 4.04 -10.89
C GLY A 487 -7.01 3.39 -9.57
N HIS A 488 -6.03 2.88 -8.80
CA HIS A 488 -6.28 2.58 -7.39
C HIS A 488 -6.73 3.85 -6.68
N GLN A 489 -7.78 3.75 -5.91
CA GLN A 489 -8.49 4.90 -5.34
C GLN A 489 -7.73 5.50 -4.14
N PHE A 490 -6.47 5.93 -4.35
CA PHE A 490 -5.59 6.38 -3.26
C PHE A 490 -6.23 7.45 -2.39
N ARG A 491 -6.86 8.48 -2.99
CA ARG A 491 -7.51 9.54 -2.24
C ARG A 491 -8.55 9.00 -1.27
N TYR A 492 -9.38 8.06 -1.73
CA TYR A 492 -10.42 7.47 -0.90
C TYR A 492 -9.85 6.46 0.09
N ARG A 493 -8.90 5.62 -0.32
CA ARG A 493 -8.30 4.59 0.54
C ARG A 493 -7.40 5.17 1.62
N ASN A 494 -6.79 6.32 1.37
CA ASN A 494 -5.95 7.04 2.34
C ASN A 494 -6.75 8.06 3.18
N GLY A 495 -8.05 8.22 2.93
CA GLY A 495 -8.89 9.16 3.68
C GLY A 495 -8.62 10.64 3.35
N PHE A 496 -8.12 10.96 2.16
CA PHE A 496 -7.96 12.33 1.67
C PHE A 496 -9.25 12.84 1.02
N TYR A 497 -10.35 12.82 1.75
CA TYR A 497 -11.64 13.32 1.28
C TYR A 497 -12.40 14.01 2.40
N SER A 498 -13.17 15.03 2.03
CA SER A 498 -14.15 15.66 2.89
C SER A 498 -15.50 14.95 2.76
N LYS A 499 -16.31 14.98 3.81
CA LYS A 499 -17.71 14.50 3.75
C LYS A 499 -18.54 15.22 2.67
N PHE A 500 -18.07 16.36 2.18
CA PHE A 500 -18.73 17.21 1.19
C PHE A 500 -18.13 17.12 -0.21
N ASP A 501 -17.22 16.18 -0.47
CA ASP A 501 -16.51 16.06 -1.75
C ASP A 501 -17.41 15.63 -2.94
N SER A 502 -18.62 15.18 -2.65
CA SER A 502 -19.60 14.87 -3.67
C SER A 502 -20.88 15.71 -3.48
N PRO A 503 -21.32 16.47 -4.49
CA PRO A 503 -22.55 17.25 -4.39
C PRO A 503 -23.79 16.37 -4.26
N HIS A 504 -23.70 15.06 -4.53
CA HIS A 504 -24.83 14.14 -4.54
C HIS A 504 -24.68 12.93 -3.61
N HIS A 505 -23.50 12.70 -3.02
CA HIS A 505 -23.24 11.57 -2.14
C HIS A 505 -22.34 11.99 -0.99
N ILE A 506 -22.80 11.78 0.23
CA ILE A 506 -21.93 11.78 1.40
C ILE A 506 -20.96 10.61 1.20
N ILE A 507 -19.66 10.90 1.01
CA ILE A 507 -18.65 9.86 0.97
C ILE A 507 -18.61 9.28 2.38
N SER A 508 -19.07 8.05 2.53
CA SER A 508 -19.10 7.39 3.83
C SER A 508 -17.67 7.16 4.31
N ASP A 509 -17.44 7.26 5.62
CA ASP A 509 -16.17 6.90 6.30
C ASP A 509 -15.71 5.46 5.98
N ASN A 510 -16.53 4.73 5.24
CA ASN A 510 -16.31 3.35 4.80
C ASN A 510 -15.33 3.19 3.64
N GLN A 511 -14.83 4.26 3.01
CA GLN A 511 -13.91 4.18 1.87
C GLN A 511 -12.45 4.04 2.28
N PHE A 512 -12.07 4.49 3.47
CA PHE A 512 -10.72 4.27 4.01
C PHE A 512 -10.41 2.77 4.12
N SER A 513 -9.24 2.36 3.62
CA SER A 513 -8.73 1.00 3.79
C SER A 513 -7.25 0.91 3.41
N PRO A 514 -6.40 0.28 4.21
CA PRO A 514 -4.95 0.24 4.00
C PRO A 514 -4.53 -0.80 2.96
N ILE A 515 -5.13 -0.77 1.76
CA ILE A 515 -4.91 -1.77 0.70
C ILE A 515 -3.49 -1.70 0.16
N PHE A 516 -2.98 -0.50 -0.12
CA PHE A 516 -1.62 -0.32 -0.60
C PHE A 516 -0.59 -0.64 0.50
N LEU A 517 -0.86 -0.26 1.74
CA LEU A 517 -0.04 -0.64 2.90
C LEU A 517 0.03 -2.16 3.06
N GLN A 518 -1.08 -2.87 2.90
CA GLN A 518 -1.11 -4.33 2.94
C GLN A 518 -0.26 -4.95 1.84
N TRP A 519 -0.25 -4.36 0.66
CA TRP A 519 0.62 -4.78 -0.43
C TRP A 519 2.09 -4.50 -0.13
N LEU A 520 2.42 -3.33 0.46
CA LEU A 520 3.78 -3.04 0.90
C LEU A 520 4.26 -4.05 1.95
N ASP A 521 3.41 -4.46 2.88
CA ASP A 521 3.74 -5.51 3.85
C ASP A 521 3.95 -6.87 3.14
N ALA A 522 3.14 -7.21 2.13
CA ALA A 522 3.39 -8.41 1.33
C ALA A 522 4.76 -8.36 0.59
N VAL A 523 5.16 -7.20 0.08
CA VAL A 523 6.51 -6.98 -0.50
C VAL A 523 7.58 -7.12 0.58
N PHE A 524 7.39 -6.52 1.76
CA PHE A 524 8.27 -6.68 2.91
C PHE A 524 8.46 -8.16 3.28
N GLN A 525 7.40 -8.96 3.32
CA GLN A 525 7.48 -10.39 3.60
C GLN A 525 8.29 -11.17 2.55
N LEU A 526 8.19 -10.78 1.29
CA LEU A 526 9.03 -11.35 0.23
C LEU A 526 10.49 -10.93 0.39
N MET A 527 10.75 -9.67 0.73
CA MET A 527 12.10 -9.14 0.92
C MET A 527 12.84 -9.80 2.09
N ILE A 528 12.21 -9.97 3.26
CA ILE A 528 12.86 -10.61 4.41
C ILE A 528 13.29 -12.06 4.15
N GLN A 529 12.69 -12.73 3.15
CA GLN A 529 13.03 -14.11 2.80
C GLN A 529 13.92 -14.21 1.55
N ASN A 530 14.09 -13.11 0.79
CA ASN A 530 14.85 -13.07 -0.47
C ASN A 530 15.59 -11.74 -0.63
N TYR A 531 16.21 -11.22 0.42
CA TYR A 531 16.71 -9.85 0.47
C TYR A 531 17.72 -9.51 -0.62
N GLU A 532 18.64 -10.42 -0.94
CA GLU A 532 19.64 -10.25 -2.01
C GLU A 532 19.03 -10.07 -3.42
N SER A 533 17.74 -10.42 -3.60
CA SER A 533 17.07 -10.32 -4.88
C SER A 533 16.47 -8.94 -5.16
N PHE A 534 16.52 -8.01 -4.19
CA PHE A 534 15.95 -6.67 -4.29
C PHE A 534 17.04 -5.60 -4.23
N GLU A 535 17.05 -4.70 -5.23
CA GLU A 535 17.99 -3.57 -5.29
C GLU A 535 17.67 -2.49 -4.24
N PHE A 536 16.41 -2.36 -3.86
CA PHE A 536 15.99 -1.43 -2.82
C PHE A 536 15.92 -2.11 -1.44
N ASN A 537 16.12 -1.30 -0.41
CA ASN A 537 16.14 -1.76 0.98
C ASN A 537 14.81 -1.57 1.70
N PHE A 538 14.74 -1.96 2.98
CA PHE A 538 13.54 -1.84 3.81
C PHE A 538 13.15 -0.38 4.10
N GLU A 539 14.11 0.56 4.10
CA GLU A 539 13.82 1.98 4.33
C GLU A 539 12.97 2.58 3.21
N LEU A 540 13.11 2.09 1.96
CA LEU A 540 12.22 2.52 0.88
C LEU A 540 10.77 2.13 1.16
N ILE A 541 10.55 0.88 1.57
CA ILE A 541 9.19 0.38 1.84
C ILE A 541 8.58 1.12 3.03
N LEU A 542 9.38 1.37 4.07
CA LEU A 542 8.95 2.12 5.24
C LEU A 542 8.61 3.57 4.89
N LEU A 543 9.47 4.26 4.11
CA LEU A 543 9.18 5.62 3.63
C LEU A 543 7.85 5.69 2.89
N LEU A 544 7.60 4.75 1.95
CA LEU A 544 6.35 4.73 1.19
C LEU A 544 5.14 4.53 2.10
N ALA A 545 5.25 3.67 3.11
CA ALA A 545 4.18 3.42 4.07
C ALA A 545 3.90 4.62 4.98
N GLU A 546 4.94 5.32 5.43
CA GLU A 546 4.81 6.52 6.28
C GLU A 546 4.23 7.71 5.53
N GLU A 547 4.72 7.95 4.31
CA GLU A 547 4.30 9.11 3.52
C GLU A 547 2.96 8.90 2.81
N LEU A 548 2.40 7.69 2.88
CA LEU A 548 1.09 7.36 2.30
C LEU A 548 -0.04 8.25 2.84
N TYR A 549 0.05 8.62 4.13
CA TYR A 549 -0.98 9.40 4.83
C TYR A 549 -0.56 10.85 5.12
N SER A 550 0.68 11.22 4.81
CA SER A 550 1.21 12.53 5.19
C SER A 550 0.63 13.69 4.38
N GLY A 551 0.26 13.44 3.12
CA GLY A 551 -0.14 14.48 2.18
C GLY A 551 1.00 15.40 1.73
N LYS A 552 2.26 15.14 2.09
CA LYS A 552 3.43 15.92 1.66
C LYS A 552 3.71 15.84 0.17
N TYR A 553 3.38 14.70 -0.44
CA TYR A 553 3.66 14.41 -1.83
C TYR A 553 2.34 14.24 -2.59
N GLY A 554 2.23 14.84 -3.77
CA GLY A 554 1.04 14.69 -4.61
C GLY A 554 0.80 13.27 -5.10
N THR A 555 1.84 12.44 -5.12
CA THR A 555 1.85 11.10 -5.73
C THR A 555 0.69 10.20 -5.28
N PHE A 556 0.35 10.16 -3.99
CA PHE A 556 -0.70 9.28 -3.43
C PHE A 556 -2.01 10.00 -3.05
N MET A 557 -2.24 11.19 -3.60
CA MET A 557 -3.39 12.02 -3.23
C MET A 557 -4.59 11.90 -4.18
N PHE A 558 -4.47 11.17 -5.28
CA PHE A 558 -5.48 11.11 -6.34
C PHE A 558 -5.98 9.69 -6.58
N ASN A 559 -7.18 9.56 -7.14
CA ASN A 559 -7.78 8.27 -7.43
C ASN A 559 -7.38 7.71 -8.81
N ASN A 560 -7.01 8.55 -9.77
CA ASN A 560 -6.73 8.15 -11.16
C ASN A 560 -6.05 9.28 -11.94
N ASP A 561 -5.62 9.00 -13.18
CA ASP A 561 -4.95 9.94 -14.06
C ASP A 561 -5.85 11.15 -14.43
N LYS A 562 -7.18 10.98 -14.51
CA LYS A 562 -8.11 12.09 -14.75
C LYS A 562 -8.08 13.12 -13.61
N GLU A 563 -8.11 12.65 -12.36
CA GLU A 563 -7.98 13.54 -11.19
C GLU A 563 -6.59 14.21 -11.16
N ARG A 564 -5.52 13.48 -11.48
CA ARG A 564 -4.15 14.03 -11.53
C ARG A 564 -4.04 15.18 -12.51
N GLU A 565 -4.63 15.05 -13.69
CA GLU A 565 -4.64 16.12 -14.67
C GLU A 565 -5.54 17.28 -14.24
N LEU A 566 -6.74 16.99 -13.74
CA LEU A 566 -7.70 18.01 -13.31
C LEU A 566 -7.12 18.91 -12.21
N PHE A 567 -6.37 18.30 -11.29
CA PHE A 567 -5.77 19.00 -10.13
C PHE A 567 -4.29 19.35 -10.32
N GLU A 568 -3.76 19.19 -11.53
CA GLU A 568 -2.40 19.60 -11.87
C GLU A 568 -1.34 18.95 -10.95
N GLU A 569 -1.42 17.61 -10.78
CA GLU A 569 -0.49 16.84 -9.92
C GLU A 569 0.97 17.14 -10.24
N ASP A 570 1.30 17.42 -11.49
CA ASP A 570 2.64 17.76 -11.94
C ASP A 570 3.19 19.08 -11.34
N LYS A 571 2.32 19.92 -10.76
CA LYS A 571 2.71 21.11 -9.96
C LYS A 571 2.97 20.76 -8.49
N THR A 572 2.75 19.53 -8.06
CA THR A 572 3.05 19.06 -6.71
C THR A 572 4.43 18.42 -6.66
N TYR A 573 5.03 18.33 -5.47
CA TYR A 573 6.29 17.62 -5.30
C TYR A 573 6.05 16.10 -5.25
N SER A 574 6.71 15.35 -6.12
CA SER A 574 6.59 13.89 -6.18
C SER A 574 7.50 13.21 -5.17
N ILE A 575 7.03 12.14 -4.53
CA ILE A 575 7.88 11.29 -3.67
C ILE A 575 9.03 10.66 -4.46
N TRP A 576 8.85 10.47 -5.78
CA TRP A 576 9.89 9.92 -6.64
C TRP A 576 11.08 10.87 -6.79
N ASN A 577 10.84 12.19 -6.83
CA ASN A 577 11.91 13.19 -6.82
C ASN A 577 12.71 13.07 -5.52
N TYR A 578 12.03 13.01 -4.39
CA TYR A 578 12.68 12.86 -3.08
C TYR A 578 13.51 11.57 -3.00
N ILE A 579 12.96 10.43 -3.45
CA ILE A 579 13.66 9.15 -3.47
C ILE A 579 14.90 9.21 -4.37
N LYS A 580 14.80 9.81 -5.56
CA LYS A 580 15.93 9.90 -6.49
C LYS A 580 17.02 10.87 -6.02
N GLU A 581 16.66 11.95 -5.35
CA GLU A 581 17.60 12.88 -4.72
C GLU A 581 18.36 12.22 -3.56
N ASN A 582 17.73 11.25 -2.89
CA ASN A 582 18.29 10.51 -1.75
C ASN A 582 18.54 9.02 -2.08
N GLU A 583 18.74 8.67 -3.33
CA GLU A 583 18.76 7.29 -3.83
C GLU A 583 19.68 6.37 -3.04
N LYS A 584 20.87 6.86 -2.67
CA LYS A 584 21.87 6.11 -1.90
C LYS A 584 21.34 5.54 -0.57
N ASN A 585 20.32 6.20 0.03
CA ASN A 585 19.73 5.75 1.28
C ASN A 585 18.78 4.56 1.10
N TYR A 586 18.32 4.33 -0.14
CA TYR A 586 17.30 3.34 -0.47
C TYR A 586 17.84 2.13 -1.23
N ILE A 587 19.15 2.09 -1.52
CA ILE A 587 19.80 0.97 -2.20
C ILE A 587 20.23 -0.10 -1.19
N ASN A 588 19.92 -1.34 -1.50
CA ASN A 588 20.38 -2.51 -0.78
C ASN A 588 21.83 -2.84 -1.16
N LYS A 589 22.73 -2.77 -0.20
CA LYS A 589 24.17 -2.99 -0.40
C LYS A 589 24.55 -4.43 -0.75
N ILE A 590 23.67 -5.39 -0.41
CA ILE A 590 23.92 -6.82 -0.69
C ILE A 590 23.09 -7.33 -1.88
N TYR A 591 22.51 -6.42 -2.66
CA TYR A 591 21.79 -6.79 -3.87
C TYR A 591 22.68 -7.52 -4.85
N ASN A 592 22.25 -8.71 -5.26
CA ASN A 592 22.94 -9.52 -6.26
C ASN A 592 22.18 -9.48 -7.59
N LYS A 593 22.64 -8.65 -8.53
CA LYS A 593 22.05 -8.49 -9.85
C LYS A 593 22.03 -9.80 -10.65
N ASP A 594 23.02 -10.66 -10.44
CA ASP A 594 23.21 -11.93 -11.18
C ASP A 594 22.44 -13.09 -10.54
N ASN A 595 21.80 -12.86 -9.40
CA ASN A 595 20.95 -13.85 -8.77
C ASN A 595 19.77 -14.20 -9.69
N ASN A 596 19.81 -15.40 -10.30
CA ASN A 596 18.78 -15.92 -11.21
C ASN A 596 17.73 -16.79 -10.52
N GLN A 597 17.79 -16.91 -9.20
CA GLN A 597 16.85 -17.71 -8.45
C GLN A 597 15.46 -17.08 -8.44
N SER A 598 14.44 -17.92 -8.60
CA SER A 598 13.06 -17.52 -8.37
C SER A 598 12.85 -17.20 -6.90
N LEU A 599 12.07 -16.16 -6.62
CA LEU A 599 11.71 -15.86 -5.24
C LEU A 599 10.97 -17.03 -4.61
N THR A 600 11.23 -17.25 -3.33
CA THR A 600 10.55 -18.27 -2.52
C THR A 600 9.79 -17.62 -1.37
N PHE A 601 8.75 -18.28 -0.90
CA PHE A 601 8.01 -17.82 0.26
C PHE A 601 7.59 -18.98 1.16
N ASN A 602 8.05 -18.94 2.40
CA ASN A 602 7.61 -19.85 3.44
C ASN A 602 6.62 -19.12 4.36
N TYR A 603 5.33 -19.44 4.26
CA TYR A 603 4.27 -18.81 5.05
C TYR A 603 4.40 -18.99 6.57
N LYS A 604 5.14 -20.02 7.02
CA LYS A 604 5.46 -20.20 8.44
C LYS A 604 6.49 -19.21 8.98
N LYS A 605 7.21 -18.51 8.08
CA LYS A 605 8.21 -17.49 8.42
C LYS A 605 7.68 -16.06 8.28
N ILE A 606 6.35 -15.89 8.18
CA ILE A 606 5.77 -14.55 8.19
C ILE A 606 6.08 -13.86 9.51
N LYS A 607 6.40 -12.58 9.46
CA LYS A 607 6.76 -11.76 10.62
C LYS A 607 5.92 -10.50 10.69
N LEU A 608 5.70 -9.97 11.88
CA LEU A 608 5.16 -8.63 12.04
C LEU A 608 6.17 -7.63 11.42
N TRP A 609 5.67 -6.68 10.68
CA TRP A 609 6.50 -5.57 10.17
C TRP A 609 6.69 -4.56 11.31
N GLU A 610 7.62 -4.90 12.20
CA GLU A 610 7.85 -4.17 13.45
C GLU A 610 8.25 -2.72 13.21
N ASP A 611 9.12 -2.44 12.20
CA ASP A 611 9.56 -1.09 11.87
C ASP A 611 8.40 -0.16 11.48
N TYR A 612 7.32 -0.72 10.96
CA TYR A 612 6.11 0.05 10.69
C TYR A 612 5.16 0.07 11.90
N PHE A 613 4.81 -1.09 12.47
CA PHE A 613 3.77 -1.19 13.49
C PHE A 613 4.21 -0.71 14.87
N TYR A 614 5.49 -0.82 15.20
CA TYR A 614 6.05 -0.32 16.47
C TYR A 614 6.80 1.01 16.35
N ARG A 615 6.80 1.66 15.17
CA ARG A 615 7.60 2.88 14.93
C ARG A 615 7.31 4.03 15.88
N PHE A 616 6.21 3.99 16.60
CA PHE A 616 5.80 5.01 17.57
C PHE A 616 5.83 4.49 19.03
N GLU A 617 6.33 3.29 19.26
CA GLU A 617 6.41 2.74 20.60
C GLU A 617 7.69 3.17 21.31
N LYS A 618 7.58 3.54 22.59
CA LYS A 618 8.72 3.99 23.39
C LYS A 618 9.76 2.89 23.54
N GLY A 619 11.03 3.23 23.33
CA GLY A 619 12.15 2.31 23.47
C GLY A 619 12.34 1.36 22.30
N TYR A 620 11.43 1.37 21.31
CA TYR A 620 11.65 0.67 20.07
C TYR A 620 12.68 1.45 19.23
N LYS A 621 13.88 0.89 19.11
CA LYS A 621 14.90 1.46 18.23
C LYS A 621 14.80 0.75 16.88
N VAL A 622 14.40 1.46 15.83
CA VAL A 622 14.44 1.00 14.43
C VAL A 622 15.83 0.44 14.09
N GLU A 623 16.86 1.03 14.66
CA GLU A 623 18.25 0.54 14.58
C GLU A 623 18.44 -0.92 15.02
N GLN A 624 17.54 -1.49 15.84
CA GLN A 624 17.70 -2.88 16.29
C GLN A 624 17.26 -3.91 15.24
N TYR A 625 16.34 -3.59 14.36
CA TYR A 625 15.83 -4.56 13.36
C TYR A 625 16.72 -4.62 12.12
N PHE A 626 17.11 -3.46 11.61
CA PHE A 626 18.15 -3.37 10.58
C PHE A 626 19.48 -3.90 11.12
N SER A 627 19.80 -3.63 12.41
CA SER A 627 20.99 -4.12 13.05
C SER A 627 20.98 -5.64 13.32
N LEU A 628 19.83 -6.33 13.38
CA LEU A 628 19.85 -7.81 13.53
C LEU A 628 20.22 -8.51 12.22
N HIS A 629 19.82 -7.99 11.08
CA HIS A 629 20.28 -8.49 9.77
C HIS A 629 21.64 -7.93 9.41
N ASP A 630 21.86 -6.63 9.59
CA ASP A 630 23.17 -5.99 9.46
C ASP A 630 24.13 -6.46 10.56
N LYS A 631 23.71 -6.70 11.80
CA LYS A 631 24.57 -7.31 12.84
C LYS A 631 24.88 -8.77 12.59
N LYS A 632 24.00 -9.52 11.90
CA LYS A 632 24.37 -10.84 11.39
C LYS A 632 25.42 -10.73 10.28
N ILE A 633 25.27 -9.76 9.39
CA ILE A 633 26.24 -9.47 8.32
C ILE A 633 27.51 -8.82 8.91
N PHE A 634 27.39 -7.82 9.78
CA PHE A 634 28.52 -7.26 10.53
C PHE A 634 29.13 -8.26 11.52
N GLY A 635 28.34 -9.16 12.11
CA GLY A 635 28.82 -10.28 12.91
C GLY A 635 29.63 -11.26 12.08
N LEU A 636 29.14 -11.64 10.90
CA LEU A 636 29.85 -12.47 9.94
C LEU A 636 31.11 -11.75 9.38
N GLU A 637 30.98 -10.45 9.03
CA GLU A 637 32.15 -9.64 8.61
C GLU A 637 33.15 -9.49 9.74
N SER A 638 32.72 -9.35 11.00
CA SER A 638 33.60 -9.30 12.17
C SER A 638 34.23 -10.65 12.46
N GLU A 639 33.52 -11.76 12.29
CA GLU A 639 34.07 -13.11 12.39
C GLU A 639 35.05 -13.40 11.24
N ILE A 640 34.68 -13.07 10.01
CA ILE A 640 35.54 -13.16 8.83
C ILE A 640 36.83 -12.33 9.03
N ASN A 641 36.71 -11.12 9.57
CA ASN A 641 37.87 -10.28 9.85
C ASN A 641 38.73 -10.80 11.04
N LYS A 642 38.11 -11.44 12.05
CA LYS A 642 38.83 -12.15 13.10
C LYS A 642 39.57 -13.36 12.56
N ASP A 643 38.89 -14.14 11.70
CA ASP A 643 39.51 -15.32 11.08
C ASP A 643 40.66 -14.93 10.13
N LYS A 644 40.49 -13.84 9.35
CA LYS A 644 41.61 -13.25 8.56
C LYS A 644 42.77 -12.86 9.42
N ASN A 645 42.54 -12.17 10.53
CA ASN A 645 43.60 -11.79 11.46
C ASN A 645 44.30 -13.00 12.12
N ILE A 646 43.54 -14.07 12.40
CA ILE A 646 44.11 -15.33 12.93
C ILE A 646 44.96 -16.02 11.85
N ILE A 647 44.43 -16.12 10.61
CA ILE A 647 45.17 -16.70 9.47
C ILE A 647 46.47 -15.91 9.20
N GLU A 648 46.43 -14.58 9.20
CA GLU A 648 47.60 -13.75 9.03
C GLU A 648 48.63 -13.91 10.17
N LYS A 649 48.17 -14.05 11.42
CA LYS A 649 49.04 -14.31 12.56
C LYS A 649 49.66 -15.71 12.48
N MET A 650 48.87 -16.71 12.08
CA MET A 650 49.37 -18.07 11.86
C MET A 650 50.38 -18.12 10.72
N ALA A 651 50.08 -17.46 9.60
CA ALA A 651 51.03 -17.35 8.48
C ALA A 651 52.34 -16.65 8.87
N LYS A 652 52.29 -15.57 9.67
CA LYS A 652 53.46 -14.91 10.23
C LYS A 652 54.25 -15.80 11.22
N PHE A 653 53.54 -16.57 12.05
CA PHE A 653 54.15 -17.52 12.98
C PHE A 653 54.86 -18.67 12.27
N ILE A 654 54.23 -19.26 11.25
CA ILE A 654 54.78 -20.32 10.42
C ILE A 654 56.00 -19.82 9.67
N LYS A 655 55.93 -18.61 9.07
CA LYS A 655 57.06 -17.97 8.37
C LYS A 655 58.25 -17.68 9.25
N LYS A 656 58.03 -17.58 10.57
CA LYS A 656 59.09 -17.33 11.57
C LYS A 656 59.72 -18.60 12.10
N HIS A 657 59.08 -19.76 12.02
CA HIS A 657 59.50 -20.97 12.76
C HIS A 657 59.66 -22.23 11.87
N CYS A 658 59.40 -22.19 10.57
CA CYS A 658 59.55 -23.33 9.64
C CYS A 658 60.56 -23.05 8.53
N GLN A 659 61.23 -24.09 7.97
CA GLN A 659 62.26 -23.97 6.93
C GLN A 659 61.68 -23.90 5.50
N ASN A 660 62.40 -23.28 4.57
CA ASN A 660 61.97 -22.53 3.39
C ASN A 660 61.07 -23.16 2.31
N GLU A 661 60.91 -24.46 2.14
CA GLU A 661 60.19 -25.02 0.98
C GLU A 661 58.70 -25.29 1.23
N GLU A 662 58.30 -25.51 2.46
CA GLU A 662 56.88 -25.66 2.81
C GLU A 662 56.13 -24.31 3.01
N ILE A 663 56.90 -23.25 3.22
CA ILE A 663 56.40 -21.90 3.46
C ILE A 663 55.79 -21.28 2.20
N GLU A 664 56.39 -21.48 1.01
CA GLU A 664 55.88 -20.89 -0.24
C GLU A 664 54.51 -21.48 -0.63
N LYS A 665 54.28 -22.78 -0.42
CA LYS A 665 53.01 -23.42 -0.65
C LYS A 665 51.91 -22.93 0.30
N LEU A 666 52.21 -22.78 1.59
CA LEU A 666 51.31 -22.29 2.60
C LEU A 666 50.95 -20.80 2.44
N ASP A 667 51.90 -19.98 1.97
CA ASP A 667 51.70 -18.55 1.70
C ASP A 667 50.77 -18.36 0.45
N GLU A 668 50.90 -19.22 -0.57
CA GLU A 668 49.97 -19.23 -1.72
C GLU A 668 48.57 -19.73 -1.37
N GLU A 669 48.43 -20.76 -0.52
CA GLU A 669 47.13 -21.23 -0.05
C GLU A 669 46.45 -20.21 0.85
N SER A 670 47.19 -19.57 1.77
CA SER A 670 46.68 -18.49 2.61
C SER A 670 46.22 -17.29 1.78
N LYS A 671 46.96 -16.88 0.76
CA LYS A 671 46.57 -15.82 -0.18
C LYS A 671 45.33 -16.21 -0.98
N LYS A 672 45.17 -17.47 -1.41
CA LYS A 672 44.00 -17.99 -2.09
C LYS A 672 42.75 -17.97 -1.17
N ILE A 673 42.90 -18.35 0.11
CA ILE A 673 41.80 -18.32 1.08
C ILE A 673 41.39 -16.88 1.37
N ILE A 674 42.34 -15.97 1.61
CA ILE A 674 42.07 -14.55 1.84
C ILE A 674 41.43 -13.90 0.60
N SER A 675 41.83 -14.28 -0.60
CA SER A 675 41.22 -13.77 -1.84
C SER A 675 39.78 -14.28 -2.06
N LYS A 676 39.46 -15.49 -1.57
CA LYS A 676 38.11 -16.03 -1.58
C LYS A 676 37.22 -15.39 -0.49
N LEU A 677 37.78 -14.98 0.64
CA LEU A 677 37.06 -14.29 1.71
C LEU A 677 36.83 -12.78 1.40
N ASN A 678 37.51 -12.25 0.38
CA ASN A 678 37.32 -10.87 -0.10
C ASN A 678 36.40 -10.75 -1.29
N LYS A 679 35.92 -11.87 -1.84
CA LYS A 679 34.85 -11.96 -2.85
C LYS A 679 33.52 -12.23 -2.18
#